data_0c45ff50a2b4a60e5a077c96ab5c0ab6
#
_entry.id   0c45ff50a2b4a60e5a077c96ab5c0ab6
#
_cell.length_a   1.000
_cell.length_b   1.000
_cell.length_c   1.000
_cell.angle_alpha   90.00
_cell.angle_beta   90.00
_cell.angle_gamma   90.00
#
_symmetry.space_group_name_H-M   'P 1'
#
loop_
_entity.id
_entity.type
_entity.pdbx_description
1 polymer ?
#
loop_
_entity_poly.entity_id
_entity_poly.type
_entity_poly.pdbx_seq_one_letter_code
_entity_poly.pdbx_strand_id
1 'polypeptide(L)'
;MRLSKIVFLFIASLAISSSSFAQGRQLKKAEVAYDQYEFHKAMVHFKRAYSKSSDRTQKIEMSFKLAECARRIGNYRQAESYYKRTIKMRYDDPIALLYLAMMQRNLGKFDDAINTFTLYSEKVPEDIRAQEAIESCELALEWTENPTRYAVSNMKGINSKNDDRMPAFANNDYTLLMFTTARKGVTGRNISDQTGQYFTDVWLTELEKSKKKRGRSSNKKSKPKWSEPLSLGEHFGTEDVINTKSDEGAVTLNERGNLMYFTRAMMKKNEAHVPRIYSAIKKGGEWEVPLELSLPIDSNYMVIFPCLSPDEKILYFVSDMPGGEGDFDIWMSEYNKRKDVWAEPVNLGPEVNTDGPEIAPFVHKDGTLFFASKGHVGMGGFDIFRATKRPSGQFGKVKNMKFPINSSYDDFGIIFSGKDAMNGFYTSNRRGGRGGDDIYEVKLSDLKFKMEGILVDTETSDPLQGVSIHIEGSDGSSFDAITNKDGFFNLGDEAIKQGVEYEVTYTKDLYVTVNDTVTTQDLTIHDFESTDEGFLYTIAVDLSMKVYRLPVVLPQIEYDLGSADLREMAMKDLDKLVGVLETNPDLRIQLRSHTDFRSGDDFNLVLSQKRADACVSYLIEQGVDATRLVAVGMGESEPLTLQDDRSGFAKGDVLSQEFIESIRSKRRRNLAHQMNRRTDFKELELDPVDAKKYGSY
;
A
#
# COMPACT_ATOMS: atom_id res chain seq x y z
N MET A 1 71.29 -40.33 18.00
CA MET A 1 70.56 -39.04 17.99
C MET A 1 70.70 -38.20 16.71
N ARG A 2 71.68 -38.38 15.84
CA ARG A 2 71.83 -37.63 14.57
C ARG A 2 71.08 -38.20 13.39
N LEU A 3 70.86 -39.53 13.29
CA LEU A 3 70.09 -40.12 12.19
C LEU A 3 68.59 -39.83 12.26
N SER A 4 68.02 -39.75 13.47
CA SER A 4 66.55 -39.48 13.63
C SER A 4 66.16 -38.02 13.21
N LYS A 5 67.06 -37.04 13.37
CA LYS A 5 66.86 -35.65 12.95
C LYS A 5 66.90 -35.49 11.42
N ILE A 6 67.76 -36.27 10.74
CA ILE A 6 67.83 -36.21 9.25
C ILE A 6 66.65 -36.88 8.60
N VAL A 7 66.18 -37.99 9.14
CA VAL A 7 64.95 -38.63 8.66
C VAL A 7 63.72 -37.74 8.88
N PHE A 8 63.63 -37.04 10.03
CA PHE A 8 62.53 -36.09 10.27
C PHE A 8 62.61 -34.86 9.36
N LEU A 9 63.75 -34.34 9.02
CA LEU A 9 63.96 -33.25 8.05
C LEU A 9 63.64 -33.68 6.61
N PHE A 10 63.96 -34.93 6.23
CA PHE A 10 63.60 -35.47 4.88
C PHE A 10 62.11 -35.76 4.75
N ILE A 11 61.44 -36.28 5.79
CA ILE A 11 59.97 -36.48 5.81
C ILE A 11 59.27 -35.13 5.84
N ALA A 12 59.76 -34.13 6.56
CA ALA A 12 59.20 -32.78 6.58
C ALA A 12 59.40 -32.09 5.22
N SER A 13 60.52 -32.20 4.53
CA SER A 13 60.72 -31.64 3.19
C SER A 13 59.88 -32.32 2.10
N LEU A 14 59.70 -33.65 2.16
CA LEU A 14 58.79 -34.38 1.27
C LEU A 14 57.33 -34.02 1.53
N ALA A 15 56.93 -33.81 2.78
CA ALA A 15 55.58 -33.37 3.13
C ALA A 15 55.31 -31.92 2.66
N ILE A 16 56.32 -31.03 2.75
CA ILE A 16 56.24 -29.65 2.27
C ILE A 16 56.17 -29.62 0.72
N SER A 17 57.03 -30.40 0.03
CA SER A 17 56.99 -30.47 -1.45
C SER A 17 55.71 -31.10 -1.96
N SER A 18 55.18 -32.12 -1.33
CA SER A 18 53.90 -32.75 -1.73
C SER A 18 52.68 -31.85 -1.44
N SER A 19 52.72 -31.05 -0.38
CA SER A 19 51.67 -30.07 -0.07
C SER A 19 51.67 -28.90 -1.06
N SER A 20 52.85 -28.40 -1.43
CA SER A 20 53.00 -27.32 -2.45
C SER A 20 52.53 -27.77 -3.83
N PHE A 21 52.87 -29.00 -4.24
CA PHE A 21 52.43 -29.57 -5.50
C PHE A 21 50.90 -29.81 -5.55
N ALA A 22 50.35 -30.28 -4.44
CA ALA A 22 48.91 -30.46 -4.31
C ALA A 22 48.13 -29.14 -4.28
N GLN A 23 48.69 -28.08 -3.70
CA GLN A 23 48.16 -26.72 -3.73
C GLN A 23 48.14 -26.16 -5.16
N GLY A 24 49.29 -26.19 -5.88
CA GLY A 24 49.36 -25.69 -7.25
C GLY A 24 48.35 -26.37 -8.20
N ARG A 25 48.13 -27.69 -8.00
CA ARG A 25 47.10 -28.42 -8.74
C ARG A 25 45.70 -27.97 -8.42
N GLN A 26 45.37 -27.61 -7.15
CA GLN A 26 44.05 -27.10 -6.78
C GLN A 26 43.83 -25.67 -7.31
N LEU A 27 44.83 -24.82 -7.20
CA LEU A 27 44.80 -23.44 -7.73
C LEU A 27 44.51 -23.45 -9.24
N LYS A 28 45.27 -24.21 -10.02
CA LYS A 28 45.09 -24.34 -11.46
C LYS A 28 43.66 -24.84 -11.81
N LYS A 29 43.11 -25.79 -11.05
CA LYS A 29 41.74 -26.24 -11.22
C LYS A 29 40.70 -25.15 -10.92
N ALA A 30 40.95 -24.33 -9.90
CA ALA A 30 40.12 -23.23 -9.51
C ALA A 30 40.07 -22.14 -10.59
N GLU A 31 41.26 -21.79 -11.13
CA GLU A 31 41.35 -20.79 -12.21
C GLU A 31 40.62 -21.26 -13.49
N VAL A 32 40.84 -22.50 -13.93
CA VAL A 32 40.15 -23.08 -15.08
C VAL A 32 38.65 -23.07 -14.88
N ALA A 33 38.14 -23.45 -13.70
CA ALA A 33 36.71 -23.43 -13.42
C ALA A 33 36.15 -22.00 -13.36
N TYR A 34 36.93 -21.05 -12.83
CA TYR A 34 36.56 -19.64 -12.80
C TYR A 34 36.42 -19.04 -14.20
N ASP A 35 37.39 -19.30 -15.07
CA ASP A 35 37.39 -18.82 -16.46
C ASP A 35 36.28 -19.47 -17.30
N GLN A 36 35.79 -20.64 -16.88
CA GLN A 36 34.63 -21.33 -17.47
C GLN A 36 33.30 -20.95 -16.83
N TYR A 37 33.26 -19.90 -15.97
CA TYR A 37 32.07 -19.46 -15.23
C TYR A 37 31.47 -20.53 -14.29
N GLU A 38 32.20 -21.60 -13.98
CA GLU A 38 31.82 -22.66 -13.04
C GLU A 38 32.08 -22.21 -11.60
N PHE A 39 31.43 -21.13 -11.14
CA PHE A 39 31.79 -20.40 -9.92
C PHE A 39 31.67 -21.23 -8.64
N HIS A 40 30.68 -22.10 -8.54
CA HIS A 40 30.57 -22.98 -7.37
C HIS A 40 31.77 -23.95 -7.30
N LYS A 41 32.13 -24.60 -8.39
CA LYS A 41 33.28 -25.50 -8.51
C LYS A 41 34.59 -24.77 -8.26
N ALA A 42 34.76 -23.57 -8.87
CA ALA A 42 35.91 -22.71 -8.64
C ALA A 42 36.08 -22.41 -7.15
N MET A 43 35.01 -22.01 -6.47
CA MET A 43 34.99 -21.71 -5.03
C MET A 43 35.43 -22.92 -4.18
N VAL A 44 34.99 -24.12 -4.51
CA VAL A 44 35.41 -25.35 -3.83
C VAL A 44 36.92 -25.56 -3.97
N HIS A 45 37.48 -25.36 -5.17
CA HIS A 45 38.92 -25.51 -5.42
C HIS A 45 39.73 -24.37 -4.81
N PHE A 46 39.29 -23.09 -4.90
CA PHE A 46 39.94 -21.98 -4.22
C PHE A 46 40.01 -22.16 -2.69
N LYS A 47 38.94 -22.61 -2.03
CA LYS A 47 38.92 -22.93 -0.59
C LYS A 47 39.98 -23.96 -0.23
N ARG A 48 40.13 -25.01 -1.04
CA ARG A 48 41.16 -26.07 -0.85
C ARG A 48 42.60 -25.55 -1.08
N ALA A 49 42.79 -24.71 -2.09
CA ALA A 49 44.09 -24.07 -2.36
C ALA A 49 44.46 -23.09 -1.25
N TYR A 50 43.52 -22.23 -0.83
CA TYR A 50 43.71 -21.26 0.24
C TYR A 50 44.13 -21.89 1.57
N SER A 51 43.51 -23.01 1.94
CA SER A 51 43.84 -23.72 3.19
C SER A 51 45.23 -24.32 3.18
N LYS A 52 45.79 -24.66 2.01
CA LYS A 52 47.13 -25.29 1.85
C LYS A 52 48.25 -24.29 1.53
N SER A 53 47.93 -23.05 1.15
CA SER A 53 48.94 -22.05 0.85
C SER A 53 49.59 -21.50 2.12
N SER A 54 50.91 -21.30 2.06
CA SER A 54 51.66 -20.50 3.04
C SER A 54 52.00 -19.10 2.52
N ASP A 55 51.83 -18.88 1.21
CA ASP A 55 52.10 -17.62 0.53
C ASP A 55 50.99 -16.60 0.81
N ARG A 56 51.38 -15.46 1.38
CA ARG A 56 50.48 -14.38 1.76
C ARG A 56 49.84 -13.72 0.54
N THR A 57 50.62 -13.44 -0.50
CA THR A 57 50.14 -12.78 -1.72
C THR A 57 49.10 -13.64 -2.43
N GLN A 58 49.39 -14.94 -2.61
CA GLN A 58 48.42 -15.88 -3.17
C GLN A 58 47.16 -16.00 -2.33
N LYS A 59 47.27 -15.93 -0.99
CA LYS A 59 46.09 -15.94 -0.13
C LYS A 59 45.18 -14.71 -0.32
N ILE A 60 45.81 -13.55 -0.52
CA ILE A 60 45.07 -12.30 -0.80
C ILE A 60 44.27 -12.46 -2.09
N GLU A 61 44.94 -12.86 -3.19
CA GLU A 61 44.30 -13.10 -4.50
C GLU A 61 43.19 -14.16 -4.41
N MET A 62 43.44 -15.30 -3.79
CA MET A 62 42.43 -16.34 -3.61
C MET A 62 41.25 -15.87 -2.75
N SER A 63 41.47 -14.97 -1.77
CA SER A 63 40.42 -14.39 -0.96
C SER A 63 39.49 -13.50 -1.82
N PHE A 64 40.08 -12.69 -2.72
CA PHE A 64 39.33 -11.88 -3.67
C PHE A 64 38.54 -12.77 -4.65
N LYS A 65 39.18 -13.78 -5.26
CA LYS A 65 38.51 -14.73 -6.16
C LYS A 65 37.40 -15.52 -5.47
N LEU A 66 37.52 -15.85 -4.18
CA LEU A 66 36.43 -16.45 -3.38
C LEU A 66 35.28 -15.49 -3.17
N ALA A 67 35.57 -14.20 -2.97
CA ALA A 67 34.52 -13.17 -2.87
C ALA A 67 33.79 -13.03 -4.20
N GLU A 68 34.52 -12.98 -5.31
CA GLU A 68 33.93 -12.92 -6.67
C GLU A 68 33.06 -14.14 -6.97
N CYS A 69 33.53 -15.36 -6.70
CA CYS A 69 32.70 -16.55 -6.88
C CYS A 69 31.41 -16.46 -6.05
N ALA A 70 31.52 -16.06 -4.77
CA ALA A 70 30.35 -15.93 -3.89
C ALA A 70 29.36 -14.86 -4.40
N ARG A 71 29.86 -13.73 -4.90
CA ARG A 71 29.06 -12.66 -5.50
C ARG A 71 28.32 -13.13 -6.75
N ARG A 72 29.03 -13.84 -7.65
CA ARG A 72 28.47 -14.35 -8.91
C ARG A 72 27.40 -15.43 -8.71
N ILE A 73 27.44 -16.19 -7.61
CA ILE A 73 26.38 -17.17 -7.28
C ILE A 73 25.28 -16.60 -6.37
N GLY A 74 25.24 -15.28 -6.14
CA GLY A 74 24.21 -14.61 -5.31
C GLY A 74 24.38 -14.80 -3.79
N ASN A 75 25.49 -15.39 -3.32
CA ASN A 75 25.72 -15.56 -1.87
C ASN A 75 26.35 -14.30 -1.26
N TYR A 76 25.56 -13.23 -1.18
CA TYR A 76 26.02 -11.91 -0.75
C TYR A 76 26.64 -11.87 0.65
N ARG A 77 26.13 -12.67 1.60
CA ARG A 77 26.72 -12.77 2.94
C ARG A 77 28.15 -13.35 2.93
N GLN A 78 28.34 -14.38 2.13
CA GLN A 78 29.66 -15.00 2.02
C GLN A 78 30.63 -14.10 1.23
N ALA A 79 30.14 -13.43 0.20
CA ALA A 79 30.90 -12.46 -0.56
C ALA A 79 31.36 -11.28 0.33
N GLU A 80 30.44 -10.66 1.11
CA GLU A 80 30.77 -9.62 2.08
C GLU A 80 31.89 -10.05 3.02
N SER A 81 31.78 -11.26 3.58
CA SER A 81 32.79 -11.79 4.50
C SER A 81 34.17 -11.94 3.85
N TYR A 82 34.21 -12.42 2.60
CA TYR A 82 35.47 -12.57 1.87
C TYR A 82 36.03 -11.22 1.44
N TYR A 83 35.26 -10.24 0.97
CA TYR A 83 35.75 -8.90 0.65
C TYR A 83 36.28 -8.19 1.89
N LYS A 84 35.60 -8.24 3.04
CA LYS A 84 36.13 -7.71 4.31
C LYS A 84 37.47 -8.33 4.69
N ARG A 85 37.61 -9.64 4.49
CA ARG A 85 38.88 -10.35 4.70
C ARG A 85 39.95 -9.87 3.74
N THR A 86 39.66 -9.76 2.47
CA THR A 86 40.59 -9.34 1.40
C THR A 86 41.13 -7.93 1.69
N ILE A 87 40.27 -6.99 2.02
CA ILE A 87 40.62 -5.61 2.39
C ILE A 87 41.48 -5.59 3.65
N LYS A 88 41.14 -6.39 4.69
CA LYS A 88 41.94 -6.52 5.91
C LYS A 88 43.34 -7.09 5.64
N MET A 89 43.51 -7.92 4.63
CA MET A 89 44.78 -8.47 4.18
C MET A 89 45.60 -7.48 3.34
N ARG A 90 45.05 -6.27 3.05
CA ARG A 90 45.63 -5.19 2.24
C ARG A 90 45.76 -5.58 0.77
N TYR A 91 44.63 -5.90 0.16
CA TYR A 91 44.51 -6.02 -1.28
C TYR A 91 44.64 -4.62 -1.90
N ASP A 92 45.46 -4.48 -2.91
CA ASP A 92 45.87 -3.16 -3.41
C ASP A 92 44.84 -2.49 -4.30
N ASP A 93 43.99 -3.28 -5.00
CA ASP A 93 42.97 -2.75 -5.89
C ASP A 93 41.76 -2.25 -5.11
N PRO A 94 41.37 -0.94 -5.24
CA PRO A 94 40.21 -0.36 -4.61
C PRO A 94 38.88 -1.01 -4.99
N ILE A 95 38.80 -1.74 -6.09
CA ILE A 95 37.60 -2.41 -6.58
C ILE A 95 36.95 -3.32 -5.51
N ALA A 96 37.76 -3.86 -4.59
CA ALA A 96 37.30 -4.66 -3.47
C ALA A 96 36.40 -3.87 -2.51
N LEU A 97 36.58 -2.54 -2.39
CA LEU A 97 35.70 -1.66 -1.61
C LEU A 97 34.37 -1.48 -2.34
N LEU A 98 34.39 -1.23 -3.65
CA LEU A 98 33.18 -1.09 -4.45
C LEU A 98 32.29 -2.33 -4.32
N TYR A 99 32.88 -3.52 -4.52
CA TYR A 99 32.12 -4.77 -4.41
C TYR A 99 31.70 -5.10 -2.97
N LEU A 100 32.47 -4.70 -1.96
CA LEU A 100 32.05 -4.80 -0.56
C LEU A 100 30.79 -3.95 -0.33
N ALA A 101 30.80 -2.69 -0.77
CA ALA A 101 29.68 -1.78 -0.61
C ALA A 101 28.43 -2.28 -1.35
N MET A 102 28.58 -2.83 -2.57
CA MET A 102 27.50 -3.49 -3.28
C MET A 102 26.90 -4.67 -2.47
N MET A 103 27.76 -5.51 -1.84
CA MET A 103 27.26 -6.60 -0.99
C MET A 103 26.54 -6.09 0.25
N GLN A 104 27.01 -5.00 0.85
CA GLN A 104 26.32 -4.35 1.98
C GLN A 104 24.96 -3.80 1.55
N ARG A 105 24.88 -3.12 0.41
CA ARG A 105 23.61 -2.66 -0.19
C ARG A 105 22.64 -3.82 -0.39
N ASN A 106 23.09 -4.90 -1.06
CA ASN A 106 22.27 -6.09 -1.33
C ASN A 106 21.86 -6.86 -0.06
N LEU A 107 22.46 -6.58 1.08
CA LEU A 107 22.09 -7.11 2.40
C LEU A 107 21.23 -6.15 3.22
N GLY A 108 20.84 -5.01 2.65
CA GLY A 108 20.04 -3.98 3.30
C GLY A 108 20.79 -3.19 4.38
N LYS A 109 22.13 -3.17 4.31
CA LYS A 109 22.99 -2.41 5.20
C LYS A 109 23.36 -1.09 4.54
N PHE A 110 22.35 -0.26 4.29
CA PHE A 110 22.50 0.93 3.47
C PHE A 110 23.50 1.94 4.04
N ASP A 111 23.47 2.20 5.36
CA ASP A 111 24.44 3.09 6.00
C ASP A 111 25.89 2.59 5.88
N ASP A 112 26.10 1.28 6.11
CA ASP A 112 27.41 0.66 5.91
C ASP A 112 27.86 0.78 4.44
N ALA A 113 26.93 0.59 3.50
CA ALA A 113 27.19 0.69 2.06
C ALA A 113 27.57 2.12 1.66
N ILE A 114 26.83 3.13 2.09
CA ILE A 114 27.13 4.56 1.84
C ILE A 114 28.54 4.88 2.32
N ASN A 115 28.87 4.52 3.57
CA ASN A 115 30.20 4.75 4.12
C ASN A 115 31.30 4.06 3.29
N THR A 116 31.06 2.83 2.83
CA THR A 116 32.06 2.08 2.05
C THR A 116 32.17 2.60 0.61
N PHE A 117 31.08 3.03 -0.04
CA PHE A 117 31.09 3.70 -1.33
C PHE A 117 31.84 5.04 -1.27
N THR A 118 31.62 5.84 -0.21
CA THR A 118 32.36 7.08 0.02
C THR A 118 33.87 6.84 0.11
N LEU A 119 34.29 5.82 0.87
CA LEU A 119 35.73 5.43 0.95
C LEU A 119 36.26 4.97 -0.41
N TYR A 120 35.46 4.38 -1.27
CA TYR A 120 35.88 4.03 -2.63
C TYR A 120 35.97 5.28 -3.52
N SER A 121 35.01 6.21 -3.50
CA SER A 121 35.03 7.45 -4.26
C SER A 121 36.22 8.35 -3.91
N GLU A 122 36.67 8.36 -2.66
CA GLU A 122 37.90 9.06 -2.27
C GLU A 122 39.17 8.51 -2.95
N LYS A 123 39.16 7.21 -3.31
CA LYS A 123 40.29 6.54 -3.98
C LYS A 123 40.21 6.55 -5.50
N VAL A 124 38.99 6.57 -6.04
CA VAL A 124 38.68 6.50 -7.48
C VAL A 124 37.60 7.53 -7.80
N PRO A 125 37.91 8.83 -7.75
CA PRO A 125 36.91 9.91 -7.92
C PRO A 125 36.24 9.95 -9.30
N GLU A 126 36.90 9.39 -10.32
CA GLU A 126 36.39 9.33 -11.69
C GLU A 126 35.35 8.24 -11.93
N ASP A 127 35.19 7.30 -11.00
CA ASP A 127 34.21 6.22 -11.13
C ASP A 127 32.85 6.64 -10.53
N ILE A 128 31.95 7.06 -11.41
CA ILE A 128 30.61 7.56 -11.04
C ILE A 128 29.72 6.50 -10.40
N ARG A 129 30.00 5.20 -10.59
CA ARG A 129 29.18 4.09 -10.06
C ARG A 129 28.99 4.16 -8.55
N ALA A 130 29.99 4.65 -7.82
CA ALA A 130 29.87 4.77 -6.37
C ALA A 130 28.90 5.90 -5.97
N GLN A 131 28.91 7.02 -6.69
CA GLN A 131 28.02 8.14 -6.41
C GLN A 131 26.56 7.75 -6.71
N GLU A 132 26.31 7.12 -7.85
CA GLU A 132 25.00 6.61 -8.23
C GLU A 132 24.49 5.55 -7.23
N ALA A 133 25.38 4.70 -6.71
CA ALA A 133 25.04 3.71 -5.70
C ALA A 133 24.75 4.32 -4.31
N ILE A 134 25.37 5.45 -3.96
CA ILE A 134 25.05 6.22 -2.74
C ILE A 134 23.63 6.78 -2.85
N GLU A 135 23.31 7.48 -3.94
CA GLU A 135 21.96 8.00 -4.21
C GLU A 135 20.91 6.87 -4.18
N SER A 136 21.23 5.73 -4.77
CA SER A 136 20.40 4.53 -4.75
C SER A 136 20.15 4.01 -3.32
N CYS A 137 21.14 4.06 -2.43
CA CYS A 137 20.98 3.68 -1.02
C CYS A 137 20.11 4.68 -0.24
N GLU A 138 20.25 5.98 -0.50
CA GLU A 138 19.44 7.03 0.12
C GLU A 138 17.96 6.89 -0.28
N LEU A 139 17.70 6.69 -1.58
CA LEU A 139 16.35 6.42 -2.07
C LEU A 139 15.77 5.11 -1.51
N ALA A 140 16.59 4.08 -1.32
CA ALA A 140 16.14 2.83 -0.72
C ALA A 140 15.70 3.00 0.74
N LEU A 141 16.39 3.84 1.52
CA LEU A 141 15.98 4.22 2.87
C LEU A 141 14.64 4.95 2.84
N GLU A 142 14.50 5.99 2.00
CA GLU A 142 13.25 6.74 1.82
C GLU A 142 12.08 5.82 1.44
N TRP A 143 12.28 4.93 0.46
CA TRP A 143 11.23 4.02 0.02
C TRP A 143 10.87 2.95 1.05
N THR A 144 11.79 2.58 1.92
CA THR A 144 11.52 1.66 3.04
C THR A 144 10.69 2.34 4.13
N GLU A 145 10.93 3.62 4.37
CA GLU A 145 10.13 4.44 5.27
C GLU A 145 8.75 4.77 4.67
N ASN A 146 8.67 4.93 3.35
CA ASN A 146 7.44 5.26 2.61
C ASN A 146 7.03 4.09 1.68
N PRO A 147 6.53 2.97 2.20
CA PRO A 147 6.18 1.79 1.42
C PRO A 147 4.99 2.06 0.51
N THR A 148 4.89 1.31 -0.58
CA THR A 148 3.68 1.26 -1.41
C THR A 148 2.61 0.39 -0.75
N ARG A 149 1.38 0.47 -1.23
CA ARG A 149 0.23 -0.30 -0.72
C ARG A 149 0.27 -1.81 -1.02
N TYR A 150 1.31 -2.30 -1.68
CA TYR A 150 1.42 -3.73 -1.96
C TYR A 150 1.79 -4.51 -0.69
N ALA A 151 1.05 -5.58 -0.42
CA ALA A 151 1.42 -6.58 0.58
C ALA A 151 2.18 -7.71 -0.12
N VAL A 152 3.27 -8.17 0.49
CA VAL A 152 4.13 -9.21 -0.05
C VAL A 152 4.22 -10.37 0.94
N SER A 153 3.96 -11.59 0.47
CA SER A 153 4.01 -12.78 1.32
C SER A 153 4.70 -13.97 0.63
N ASN A 154 5.55 -14.69 1.39
CA ASN A 154 6.24 -15.88 0.87
C ASN A 154 5.27 -17.04 0.67
N MET A 155 5.31 -17.67 -0.49
CA MET A 155 4.48 -18.83 -0.85
C MET A 155 5.02 -20.13 -0.23
N LYS A 156 5.06 -20.19 1.11
CA LYS A 156 5.64 -21.31 1.90
C LYS A 156 5.11 -22.70 1.53
N GLY A 157 3.89 -22.80 1.01
CA GLY A 157 3.28 -24.07 0.57
C GLY A 157 3.83 -24.55 -0.78
N ILE A 158 4.35 -23.65 -1.60
CA ILE A 158 4.88 -23.94 -2.94
C ILE A 158 6.41 -24.04 -2.89
N ASN A 159 7.07 -23.12 -2.19
CA ASN A 159 8.53 -23.03 -2.14
C ASN A 159 9.19 -24.22 -1.45
N SER A 160 10.33 -24.67 -1.97
CA SER A 160 11.17 -25.72 -1.45
C SER A 160 12.36 -25.17 -0.64
N LYS A 161 13.38 -25.99 -0.39
CA LYS A 161 14.68 -25.56 0.18
C LYS A 161 15.70 -25.17 -0.89
N ASN A 162 15.35 -25.35 -2.15
CA ASN A 162 16.15 -25.01 -3.32
C ASN A 162 15.48 -23.81 -4.01
N ASP A 163 16.06 -23.35 -5.11
CA ASP A 163 15.48 -22.23 -5.85
C ASP A 163 14.15 -22.62 -6.49
N ASP A 164 13.15 -21.79 -6.28
CA ASP A 164 11.84 -21.80 -6.90
C ASP A 164 11.55 -20.41 -7.44
N ARG A 165 11.47 -20.26 -8.78
CA ARG A 165 11.53 -18.94 -9.43
C ARG A 165 10.73 -18.86 -10.73
N MET A 166 10.60 -17.66 -11.29
CA MET A 166 9.95 -17.38 -12.57
C MET A 166 8.54 -17.97 -12.66
N PRO A 167 7.60 -17.52 -11.82
CA PRO A 167 6.21 -17.95 -11.92
C PRO A 167 5.58 -17.53 -13.26
N ALA A 168 4.65 -18.32 -13.78
CA ALA A 168 3.87 -18.03 -14.97
C ALA A 168 2.47 -18.63 -14.87
N PHE A 169 1.42 -17.88 -15.20
CA PHE A 169 0.07 -18.43 -15.28
C PHE A 169 -0.06 -19.34 -16.49
N ALA A 170 -0.62 -20.54 -16.28
CA ALA A 170 -0.79 -21.54 -17.31
C ALA A 170 -2.22 -21.64 -17.87
N ASN A 171 -3.14 -20.80 -17.36
CA ASN A 171 -4.53 -20.72 -17.80
C ASN A 171 -5.13 -19.32 -17.55
N ASN A 172 -6.24 -19.02 -18.22
CA ASN A 172 -6.88 -17.69 -18.19
C ASN A 172 -7.66 -17.37 -16.92
N ASP A 173 -8.00 -18.37 -16.14
CA ASP A 173 -8.67 -18.19 -14.85
C ASP A 173 -7.69 -18.09 -13.68
N TYR A 174 -6.37 -18.04 -13.99
CA TYR A 174 -5.29 -17.83 -13.02
C TYR A 174 -5.26 -18.86 -11.88
N THR A 175 -5.78 -20.04 -12.12
CA THR A 175 -5.84 -21.13 -11.13
C THR A 175 -4.71 -22.15 -11.29
N LEU A 176 -3.92 -22.05 -12.34
CA LEU A 176 -2.78 -22.92 -12.62
C LEU A 176 -1.51 -22.10 -12.74
N LEU A 177 -0.53 -22.36 -11.87
CA LEU A 177 0.74 -21.64 -11.80
C LEU A 177 1.89 -22.59 -12.12
N MET A 178 2.63 -22.32 -13.19
CA MET A 178 3.90 -22.95 -13.53
C MET A 178 5.05 -22.14 -12.94
N PHE A 179 6.17 -22.78 -12.67
CA PHE A 179 7.39 -22.12 -12.20
C PHE A 179 8.62 -23.01 -12.43
N THR A 180 9.77 -22.38 -12.41
CA THR A 180 11.08 -23.02 -12.51
C THR A 180 11.54 -23.46 -11.13
N THR A 181 12.03 -24.70 -10.99
CA THR A 181 12.46 -25.23 -9.70
C THR A 181 13.74 -26.07 -9.80
N ALA A 182 14.62 -25.92 -8.80
CA ALA A 182 15.79 -26.78 -8.58
C ALA A 182 15.60 -27.75 -7.42
N ARG A 183 14.36 -28.10 -7.08
CA ARG A 183 14.02 -28.99 -5.94
C ARG A 183 14.46 -30.42 -6.14
N LYS A 184 14.56 -31.16 -5.04
CA LYS A 184 14.77 -32.60 -5.11
C LYS A 184 13.60 -33.27 -5.86
N GLY A 185 13.90 -34.08 -6.87
CA GLY A 185 12.89 -34.72 -7.71
C GLY A 185 12.84 -34.21 -9.14
N VAL A 186 13.65 -33.17 -9.48
CA VAL A 186 13.84 -32.74 -10.87
C VAL A 186 14.46 -33.87 -11.72
N THR A 187 14.27 -33.81 -13.04
CA THR A 187 14.65 -34.85 -14.00
C THR A 187 16.17 -35.02 -14.08
N GLY A 188 16.93 -33.93 -13.99
CA GLY A 188 18.38 -33.97 -13.90
C GLY A 188 18.88 -34.17 -12.47
N ARG A 189 19.63 -35.28 -12.22
CA ARG A 189 20.27 -35.53 -10.91
C ARG A 189 21.61 -34.84 -10.72
N ASN A 190 22.09 -34.10 -11.72
CA ASN A 190 23.37 -33.44 -11.71
C ASN A 190 23.26 -32.11 -10.94
N ILE A 191 24.35 -31.76 -10.28
CA ILE A 191 24.52 -30.47 -9.65
C ILE A 191 25.25 -29.54 -10.64
N SER A 192 24.73 -28.37 -10.84
CA SER A 192 25.34 -27.32 -11.69
C SER A 192 26.69 -26.90 -11.07
N ASP A 193 27.76 -26.97 -11.83
CA ASP A 193 29.09 -26.47 -11.46
C ASP A 193 29.09 -24.94 -11.31
N GLN A 194 28.12 -24.26 -11.93
CA GLN A 194 27.93 -22.81 -11.84
C GLN A 194 27.29 -22.40 -10.52
N THR A 195 26.17 -23.00 -10.13
CA THR A 195 25.34 -22.57 -8.99
C THR A 195 25.50 -23.45 -7.75
N GLY A 196 25.84 -24.72 -7.92
CA GLY A 196 25.88 -25.72 -6.84
C GLY A 196 24.51 -26.30 -6.48
N GLN A 197 23.47 -26.04 -7.27
CA GLN A 197 22.13 -26.57 -7.13
C GLN A 197 21.83 -27.63 -8.22
N TYR A 198 20.73 -28.35 -8.11
CA TYR A 198 20.28 -29.22 -9.20
C TYR A 198 19.96 -28.38 -10.44
N PHE A 199 20.01 -28.97 -11.62
CA PHE A 199 19.43 -28.38 -12.82
C PHE A 199 17.93 -28.17 -12.61
N THR A 200 17.41 -27.16 -13.31
CA THR A 200 16.03 -26.72 -13.10
C THR A 200 15.05 -27.43 -14.05
N ASP A 201 13.86 -27.71 -13.53
CA ASP A 201 12.69 -28.20 -14.26
C ASP A 201 11.54 -27.19 -14.15
N VAL A 202 10.58 -27.29 -15.08
CA VAL A 202 9.30 -26.61 -15.00
C VAL A 202 8.29 -27.48 -14.23
N TRP A 203 7.82 -27.01 -13.10
CA TRP A 203 6.79 -27.65 -12.29
C TRP A 203 5.55 -26.76 -12.23
N LEU A 204 4.45 -27.29 -11.69
CA LEU A 204 3.21 -26.56 -11.56
C LEU A 204 2.47 -26.86 -10.26
N THR A 205 1.57 -25.94 -9.90
CA THR A 205 0.63 -26.08 -8.78
C THR A 205 -0.73 -25.53 -9.19
N GLU A 206 -1.81 -26.06 -8.61
CA GLU A 206 -3.20 -25.69 -8.90
C GLU A 206 -3.86 -25.08 -7.68
N LEU A 207 -4.68 -24.04 -7.88
CA LEU A 207 -5.48 -23.40 -6.84
C LEU A 207 -6.69 -24.28 -6.51
N GLU A 208 -6.68 -24.97 -5.38
CA GLU A 208 -7.77 -25.84 -4.94
C GLU A 208 -9.05 -25.05 -4.63
N LYS A 209 -10.16 -25.46 -5.19
CA LYS A 209 -11.48 -24.93 -4.84
C LYS A 209 -11.79 -25.22 -3.36
N SER A 210 -12.24 -24.23 -2.61
CA SER A 210 -12.60 -24.38 -1.21
C SER A 210 -13.64 -25.49 -1.02
N LYS A 211 -13.26 -26.58 -0.38
CA LYS A 211 -14.21 -27.67 -0.03
C LYS A 211 -15.16 -27.17 1.04
N LYS A 212 -16.48 -27.13 0.77
CA LYS A 212 -17.51 -26.93 1.80
C LYS A 212 -17.38 -28.07 2.82
N LYS A 213 -16.93 -27.77 4.05
CA LYS A 213 -16.99 -28.74 5.15
C LYS A 213 -18.46 -29.07 5.43
N ARG A 214 -18.89 -30.31 5.14
CA ARG A 214 -20.16 -30.87 5.60
C ARG A 214 -20.08 -31.04 7.12
N GLY A 215 -20.76 -30.19 7.90
CA GLY A 215 -20.95 -30.37 9.34
C GLY A 215 -20.87 -29.08 10.13
N ARG A 216 -22.00 -28.72 10.76
CA ARG A 216 -22.24 -27.72 11.82
C ARG A 216 -21.59 -26.35 11.69
N SER A 217 -22.43 -25.38 11.30
CA SER A 217 -22.43 -24.00 11.77
C SER A 217 -21.07 -23.30 11.90
N SER A 218 -20.39 -23.07 10.77
CA SER A 218 -19.53 -21.90 10.63
C SER A 218 -19.55 -21.47 9.15
N ASN A 219 -20.06 -20.27 8.87
CA ASN A 219 -20.09 -19.65 7.55
C ASN A 219 -18.70 -19.16 7.06
N LYS A 220 -17.60 -19.59 7.68
CA LYS A 220 -16.26 -19.27 7.21
C LYS A 220 -15.88 -20.19 6.05
N LYS A 221 -15.97 -19.70 4.80
CA LYS A 221 -15.33 -20.32 3.64
C LYS A 221 -13.81 -20.34 3.93
N SER A 222 -13.18 -21.52 3.86
CA SER A 222 -11.70 -21.59 3.90
C SER A 222 -11.15 -20.83 2.70
N LYS A 223 -10.10 -20.02 2.89
CA LYS A 223 -9.38 -19.36 1.78
C LYS A 223 -8.92 -20.44 0.79
N PRO A 224 -8.96 -20.20 -0.55
CA PRO A 224 -8.38 -21.09 -1.54
C PRO A 224 -6.91 -21.37 -1.19
N LYS A 225 -6.43 -22.57 -1.46
CA LYS A 225 -5.05 -22.97 -1.17
C LYS A 225 -4.42 -23.59 -2.41
N TRP A 226 -3.17 -23.27 -2.68
CA TRP A 226 -2.38 -23.90 -3.73
C TRP A 226 -2.02 -25.34 -3.33
N SER A 227 -2.11 -26.27 -4.28
CA SER A 227 -1.75 -27.68 -4.11
C SER A 227 -0.25 -27.87 -3.91
N GLU A 228 0.16 -29.03 -3.45
CA GLU A 228 1.57 -29.42 -3.54
C GLU A 228 2.02 -29.40 -5.00
N PRO A 229 3.19 -28.80 -5.33
CA PRO A 229 3.70 -28.78 -6.69
C PRO A 229 4.03 -30.16 -7.24
N LEU A 230 3.73 -30.38 -8.52
CA LEU A 230 4.00 -31.59 -9.26
C LEU A 230 4.82 -31.28 -10.52
N SER A 231 5.61 -32.26 -11.01
CA SER A 231 6.19 -32.19 -12.35
C SER A 231 5.09 -32.21 -13.43
N LEU A 232 5.42 -31.75 -14.64
CA LEU A 232 4.43 -31.73 -15.73
C LEU A 232 3.91 -33.14 -16.04
N GLY A 233 4.79 -34.12 -16.06
CA GLY A 233 4.40 -35.52 -16.31
C GLY A 233 3.48 -36.07 -15.23
N GLU A 234 3.77 -35.81 -13.95
CA GLU A 234 2.91 -36.27 -12.83
C GLU A 234 1.54 -35.59 -12.85
N HIS A 235 1.49 -34.29 -13.13
CA HIS A 235 0.23 -33.55 -13.14
C HIS A 235 -0.69 -33.97 -14.29
N PHE A 236 -0.14 -34.14 -15.50
CA PHE A 236 -0.94 -34.51 -16.67
C PHE A 236 -1.11 -36.03 -16.82
N GLY A 237 -0.37 -36.84 -16.05
CA GLY A 237 -0.39 -38.31 -16.15
C GLY A 237 0.20 -38.83 -17.48
N THR A 238 1.15 -38.07 -18.05
CA THR A 238 1.77 -38.35 -19.35
C THR A 238 3.29 -38.39 -19.22
N GLU A 239 4.00 -38.80 -20.31
CA GLU A 239 5.44 -38.64 -20.36
C GLU A 239 5.82 -37.13 -20.33
N ASP A 240 6.81 -36.81 -19.50
CA ASP A 240 7.32 -35.44 -19.42
C ASP A 240 8.35 -35.19 -20.52
N VAL A 241 7.90 -34.59 -21.61
CA VAL A 241 8.75 -34.22 -22.77
C VAL A 241 9.36 -32.83 -22.65
N ILE A 242 8.90 -32.03 -21.66
CA ILE A 242 9.38 -30.69 -21.43
C ILE A 242 10.65 -30.71 -20.59
N ASN A 243 10.62 -31.40 -19.44
CA ASN A 243 11.74 -31.48 -18.53
C ASN A 243 12.75 -32.54 -18.98
N THR A 244 14.02 -32.22 -19.03
CA THR A 244 15.10 -33.08 -19.50
C THR A 244 16.23 -33.12 -18.46
N LYS A 245 17.41 -33.58 -18.87
CA LYS A 245 18.63 -33.52 -18.03
C LYS A 245 19.35 -32.16 -18.10
N SER A 246 18.76 -31.21 -18.80
CA SER A 246 19.26 -29.86 -18.99
C SER A 246 18.59 -28.89 -17.99
N ASP A 247 18.87 -27.60 -18.08
CA ASP A 247 18.12 -26.57 -17.38
C ASP A 247 16.93 -26.12 -18.23
N GLU A 248 15.72 -26.25 -17.70
CA GLU A 248 14.49 -25.73 -18.26
C GLU A 248 13.84 -24.72 -17.32
N GLY A 249 13.29 -23.63 -17.87
CA GLY A 249 12.58 -22.61 -17.05
C GLY A 249 12.19 -21.35 -17.79
N ALA A 250 11.78 -20.35 -17.06
CA ALA A 250 11.30 -19.07 -17.57
C ALA A 250 10.22 -19.26 -18.66
N VAL A 251 9.06 -19.72 -18.24
CA VAL A 251 7.95 -20.13 -19.11
C VAL A 251 7.03 -18.96 -19.41
N THR A 252 6.53 -18.88 -20.65
CA THR A 252 5.36 -18.07 -21.01
C THR A 252 4.38 -18.93 -21.83
N LEU A 253 3.09 -18.72 -21.64
CA LEU A 253 2.06 -19.42 -22.39
C LEU A 253 1.16 -18.43 -23.13
N ASN A 254 0.55 -18.93 -24.20
CA ASN A 254 -0.53 -18.17 -24.82
C ASN A 254 -1.81 -18.21 -23.96
N GLU A 255 -2.77 -17.35 -24.28
CA GLU A 255 -3.99 -17.20 -23.51
C GLU A 255 -4.80 -18.51 -23.38
N ARG A 256 -4.73 -19.40 -24.35
CA ARG A 256 -5.39 -20.72 -24.35
C ARG A 256 -4.66 -21.78 -23.53
N GLY A 257 -3.43 -21.53 -23.10
CA GLY A 257 -2.59 -22.49 -22.38
C GLY A 257 -2.19 -23.72 -23.21
N ASN A 258 -2.17 -23.61 -24.54
CA ASN A 258 -1.84 -24.70 -25.47
C ASN A 258 -0.59 -24.45 -26.32
N LEU A 259 0.03 -23.28 -26.21
CA LEU A 259 1.33 -22.94 -26.77
C LEU A 259 2.20 -22.41 -25.65
N MET A 260 3.38 -22.97 -25.50
CA MET A 260 4.35 -22.60 -24.47
C MET A 260 5.67 -22.24 -25.13
N TYR A 261 6.29 -21.15 -24.67
CA TYR A 261 7.69 -20.84 -24.91
C TYR A 261 8.45 -20.91 -23.59
N PHE A 262 9.66 -21.44 -23.60
CA PHE A 262 10.49 -21.55 -22.41
C PHE A 262 11.98 -21.56 -22.76
N THR A 263 12.82 -21.19 -21.81
CA THR A 263 14.28 -21.26 -21.94
C THR A 263 14.78 -22.67 -21.66
N ARG A 264 15.66 -23.19 -22.52
CA ARG A 264 16.41 -24.42 -22.28
C ARG A 264 17.89 -24.21 -22.52
N ALA A 265 18.73 -24.65 -21.57
CA ALA A 265 20.18 -24.69 -21.71
C ALA A 265 20.63 -26.14 -21.91
N MET A 266 20.91 -26.51 -23.17
CA MET A 266 21.29 -27.88 -23.54
C MET A 266 22.63 -28.29 -22.97
N MET A 267 22.72 -29.46 -22.35
CA MET A 267 23.96 -30.08 -21.89
C MET A 267 24.67 -30.82 -23.02
N LYS A 268 25.72 -30.22 -23.61
CA LYS A 268 26.61 -30.92 -24.54
C LYS A 268 28.00 -31.06 -23.93
N LYS A 269 28.57 -32.24 -24.01
CA LYS A 269 29.90 -32.52 -23.48
C LYS A 269 30.97 -31.75 -24.25
N ASN A 270 31.71 -30.85 -23.58
CA ASN A 270 32.81 -30.02 -24.10
C ASN A 270 32.41 -28.89 -25.08
N GLU A 271 31.16 -28.48 -25.14
CA GLU A 271 30.74 -27.28 -25.89
C GLU A 271 30.17 -26.23 -24.91
N ALA A 272 30.35 -24.95 -25.21
CA ALA A 272 29.65 -23.90 -24.49
C ALA A 272 28.15 -24.04 -24.70
N HIS A 273 27.40 -24.09 -23.62
CA HIS A 273 25.94 -24.22 -23.67
C HIS A 273 25.33 -22.85 -23.74
N VAL A 274 24.86 -22.47 -24.92
CA VAL A 274 24.14 -21.22 -25.13
C VAL A 274 22.65 -21.48 -24.91
N PRO A 275 22.02 -20.88 -23.86
CA PRO A 275 20.59 -21.05 -23.61
C PRO A 275 19.75 -20.48 -24.76
N ARG A 276 18.71 -21.20 -25.19
CA ARG A 276 17.82 -20.83 -26.29
C ARG A 276 16.36 -20.96 -25.88
N ILE A 277 15.47 -20.30 -26.60
CA ILE A 277 14.03 -20.46 -26.44
C ILE A 277 13.56 -21.68 -27.24
N TYR A 278 12.72 -22.49 -26.60
CA TYR A 278 12.01 -23.62 -27.20
C TYR A 278 10.52 -23.34 -27.17
N SER A 279 9.79 -23.93 -28.13
CA SER A 279 8.34 -23.91 -28.20
C SER A 279 7.78 -25.32 -28.07
N ALA A 280 6.66 -25.46 -27.37
CA ALA A 280 5.89 -26.68 -27.28
C ALA A 280 4.42 -26.40 -27.51
N ILE A 281 3.74 -27.30 -28.25
CA ILE A 281 2.30 -27.21 -28.51
C ILE A 281 1.60 -28.34 -27.75
N LYS A 282 0.45 -28.06 -27.20
CA LYS A 282 -0.38 -29.02 -26.49
C LYS A 282 -1.48 -29.53 -27.42
N LYS A 283 -1.50 -30.84 -27.72
CA LYS A 283 -2.53 -31.50 -28.51
C LYS A 283 -3.15 -32.66 -27.76
N GLY A 284 -4.47 -32.76 -27.78
CA GLY A 284 -5.16 -33.85 -27.08
C GLY A 284 -4.95 -33.91 -25.56
N GLY A 285 -4.48 -32.80 -24.93
CA GLY A 285 -4.16 -32.75 -23.51
C GLY A 285 -2.68 -32.98 -23.18
N GLU A 286 -1.86 -33.41 -24.14
CA GLU A 286 -0.46 -33.75 -23.97
C GLU A 286 0.45 -32.71 -24.67
N TRP A 287 1.64 -32.46 -24.13
CA TRP A 287 2.65 -31.62 -24.74
C TRP A 287 3.42 -32.41 -25.81
N GLU A 288 3.54 -31.85 -27.02
CA GLU A 288 4.43 -32.38 -28.06
C GLU A 288 5.90 -32.10 -27.69
N VAL A 289 6.82 -32.86 -28.28
CA VAL A 289 8.27 -32.68 -28.09
C VAL A 289 8.67 -31.27 -28.49
N PRO A 290 9.31 -30.51 -27.59
CA PRO A 290 9.67 -29.12 -27.86
C PRO A 290 10.67 -28.97 -29.00
N LEU A 291 10.48 -27.93 -29.81
CA LEU A 291 11.42 -27.53 -30.86
C LEU A 291 12.08 -26.21 -30.50
N GLU A 292 13.36 -26.06 -30.84
CA GLU A 292 14.05 -24.78 -30.73
C GLU A 292 13.33 -23.75 -31.60
N LEU A 293 13.06 -22.57 -31.03
CA LEU A 293 12.37 -21.50 -31.73
C LEU A 293 13.32 -20.87 -32.77
N SER A 294 12.88 -20.88 -34.03
CA SER A 294 13.64 -20.24 -35.13
C SER A 294 13.46 -18.72 -35.05
N LEU A 295 14.45 -18.05 -34.48
CA LEU A 295 14.61 -16.61 -34.54
C LEU A 295 15.81 -16.27 -35.41
N PRO A 296 15.82 -15.13 -36.12
CA PRO A 296 16.96 -14.69 -36.95
C PRO A 296 18.09 -14.13 -36.07
N ILE A 297 18.62 -14.94 -35.15
CA ILE A 297 19.68 -14.60 -34.20
C ILE A 297 20.78 -15.64 -34.31
N ASP A 298 22.04 -15.19 -34.35
CA ASP A 298 23.20 -16.10 -34.35
C ASP A 298 23.18 -17.03 -33.15
N SER A 299 23.52 -18.29 -33.37
CA SER A 299 23.49 -19.35 -32.36
C SER A 299 24.49 -19.16 -31.20
N ASN A 300 25.43 -18.24 -31.33
CA ASN A 300 26.39 -17.93 -30.28
C ASN A 300 25.87 -17.02 -29.20
N TYR A 301 24.72 -16.35 -29.42
CA TYR A 301 24.11 -15.46 -28.44
C TYR A 301 23.01 -16.16 -27.63
N MET A 302 22.89 -15.80 -26.36
CA MET A 302 21.81 -16.28 -25.49
C MET A 302 20.49 -15.67 -25.90
N VAL A 303 19.42 -16.48 -25.87
CA VAL A 303 18.05 -16.03 -26.06
C VAL A 303 17.19 -16.66 -24.98
N ILE A 304 16.83 -15.88 -23.98
CA ILE A 304 16.26 -16.35 -22.71
C ILE A 304 15.06 -15.51 -22.27
N PHE A 305 14.35 -15.93 -21.23
CA PHE A 305 13.22 -15.22 -20.63
C PHE A 305 12.14 -14.80 -21.62
N PRO A 306 11.53 -15.73 -22.37
CA PRO A 306 10.47 -15.39 -23.30
C PRO A 306 9.24 -14.82 -22.59
N CYS A 307 8.62 -13.81 -23.17
CA CYS A 307 7.32 -13.28 -22.79
C CYS A 307 6.48 -13.01 -24.06
N LEU A 308 5.38 -13.75 -24.21
CA LEU A 308 4.45 -13.53 -25.31
C LEU A 308 3.48 -12.39 -24.97
N SER A 309 3.28 -11.47 -25.90
CA SER A 309 2.27 -10.41 -25.73
C SER A 309 0.86 -10.98 -25.60
N PRO A 310 -0.08 -10.31 -24.88
CA PRO A 310 -1.45 -10.80 -24.72
C PRO A 310 -2.21 -11.04 -26.04
N ASP A 311 -1.87 -10.33 -27.10
CA ASP A 311 -2.45 -10.50 -28.44
C ASP A 311 -1.69 -11.55 -29.31
N GLU A 312 -0.70 -12.22 -28.74
CA GLU A 312 0.12 -13.28 -29.33
C GLU A 312 0.91 -12.85 -30.57
N LYS A 313 1.14 -11.53 -30.79
CA LYS A 313 1.84 -11.03 -31.99
C LYS A 313 3.29 -10.66 -31.75
N ILE A 314 3.68 -10.41 -30.52
CA ILE A 314 5.03 -9.97 -30.16
C ILE A 314 5.60 -10.94 -29.13
N LEU A 315 6.81 -11.43 -29.40
CA LEU A 315 7.62 -12.14 -28.42
C LEU A 315 8.70 -11.19 -27.89
N TYR A 316 8.64 -10.90 -26.60
CA TYR A 316 9.72 -10.25 -25.88
C TYR A 316 10.65 -11.31 -25.32
N PHE A 317 11.94 -11.01 -25.30
CA PHE A 317 12.97 -11.92 -24.78
C PHE A 317 14.21 -11.13 -24.38
N VAL A 318 15.14 -11.80 -23.73
CA VAL A 318 16.42 -11.23 -23.30
C VAL A 318 17.56 -11.86 -24.09
N SER A 319 18.51 -11.04 -24.53
CA SER A 319 19.69 -11.49 -25.28
C SER A 319 20.91 -10.61 -25.01
N ASP A 320 22.09 -11.24 -25.11
CA ASP A 320 23.42 -10.61 -25.10
C ASP A 320 23.93 -10.31 -26.52
N MET A 321 23.06 -10.33 -27.55
CA MET A 321 23.44 -10.06 -28.90
C MET A 321 23.86 -8.60 -29.13
N PRO A 322 24.80 -8.31 -30.08
CA PRO A 322 25.30 -6.96 -30.28
C PRO A 322 24.22 -6.01 -30.82
N GLY A 323 24.38 -4.73 -30.47
CA GLY A 323 23.43 -3.66 -30.83
C GLY A 323 22.47 -3.34 -29.73
N GLY A 324 22.69 -3.87 -28.51
CA GLY A 324 22.04 -3.48 -27.27
C GLY A 324 22.75 -2.32 -26.56
N GLU A 325 22.24 -1.98 -25.36
CA GLU A 325 22.75 -0.92 -24.50
C GLU A 325 23.74 -1.45 -23.46
N GLY A 326 23.59 -2.73 -23.03
CA GLY A 326 24.39 -3.32 -21.96
C GLY A 326 24.67 -4.82 -22.09
N ASP A 327 24.80 -5.47 -20.92
CA ASP A 327 25.16 -6.90 -20.82
C ASP A 327 24.04 -7.83 -21.37
N PHE A 328 22.81 -7.60 -20.90
CA PHE A 328 21.59 -8.33 -21.26
C PHE A 328 20.46 -7.34 -21.45
N ASP A 329 19.96 -7.25 -22.65
CA ASP A 329 18.90 -6.33 -23.02
C ASP A 329 17.59 -7.06 -23.31
N ILE A 330 16.49 -6.34 -23.16
CA ILE A 330 15.17 -6.79 -23.60
C ILE A 330 14.98 -6.40 -25.07
N TRP A 331 14.65 -7.42 -25.86
CA TRP A 331 14.37 -7.32 -27.28
C TRP A 331 12.93 -7.74 -27.55
N MET A 332 12.41 -7.37 -28.71
CA MET A 332 11.12 -7.85 -29.22
C MET A 332 11.23 -8.32 -30.65
N SER A 333 10.43 -9.33 -31.03
CA SER A 333 10.23 -9.77 -32.39
C SER A 333 8.74 -9.89 -32.69
N GLU A 334 8.33 -9.43 -33.90
CA GLU A 334 6.93 -9.50 -34.33
C GLU A 334 6.70 -10.80 -35.16
N TYR A 335 5.57 -11.46 -34.88
CA TYR A 335 5.20 -12.66 -35.63
C TYR A 335 4.52 -12.31 -36.95
N ASN A 336 5.15 -12.72 -38.06
CA ASN A 336 4.57 -12.58 -39.38
C ASN A 336 3.69 -13.80 -39.73
N LYS A 337 2.40 -13.68 -39.44
CA LYS A 337 1.42 -14.76 -39.65
C LYS A 337 1.35 -15.26 -41.11
N ARG A 338 1.66 -14.41 -42.12
CA ARG A 338 1.61 -14.80 -43.55
C ARG A 338 2.77 -15.69 -43.95
N LYS A 339 3.93 -15.44 -43.35
CA LYS A 339 5.16 -16.19 -43.62
C LYS A 339 5.45 -17.29 -42.62
N ASP A 340 4.69 -17.32 -41.52
CA ASP A 340 4.88 -18.21 -40.38
C ASP A 340 6.30 -18.12 -39.77
N VAL A 341 6.80 -16.90 -39.58
CA VAL A 341 8.13 -16.62 -39.03
C VAL A 341 8.13 -15.43 -38.12
N TRP A 342 9.05 -15.41 -37.21
CA TRP A 342 9.39 -14.25 -36.39
C TRP A 342 10.27 -13.28 -37.19
N ALA A 343 10.01 -11.99 -37.07
CA ALA A 343 10.77 -10.93 -37.72
C ALA A 343 12.12 -10.69 -37.03
N GLU A 344 12.99 -9.88 -37.72
CA GLU A 344 14.24 -9.43 -37.10
C GLU A 344 13.98 -8.76 -35.74
N PRO A 345 14.75 -9.11 -34.72
CA PRO A 345 14.61 -8.53 -33.38
C PRO A 345 14.90 -7.04 -33.36
N VAL A 346 14.14 -6.33 -32.51
CA VAL A 346 14.30 -4.90 -32.24
C VAL A 346 14.60 -4.69 -30.76
N ASN A 347 15.69 -3.97 -30.45
CA ASN A 347 16.00 -3.57 -29.07
C ASN A 347 14.95 -2.59 -28.55
N LEU A 348 14.55 -2.68 -27.28
CA LEU A 348 13.55 -1.76 -26.71
C LEU A 348 14.09 -0.34 -26.46
N GLY A 349 15.41 -0.14 -26.62
CA GLY A 349 16.09 1.14 -26.52
C GLY A 349 16.38 1.60 -25.08
N PRO A 350 17.09 2.74 -24.95
CA PRO A 350 17.70 3.19 -23.70
C PRO A 350 16.71 3.68 -22.62
N GLU A 351 15.41 3.80 -22.95
CA GLU A 351 14.38 4.07 -21.92
C GLU A 351 14.12 2.82 -21.06
N VAL A 352 14.30 1.62 -21.63
CA VAL A 352 14.07 0.32 -20.96
C VAL A 352 15.38 -0.35 -20.60
N ASN A 353 16.30 -0.44 -21.58
CA ASN A 353 17.60 -1.07 -21.42
C ASN A 353 18.65 -0.07 -20.93
N THR A 354 19.61 -0.55 -20.15
CA THR A 354 20.70 0.25 -19.57
C THR A 354 22.05 -0.42 -19.88
N ASP A 355 23.13 0.14 -19.35
CA ASP A 355 24.46 -0.53 -19.37
C ASP A 355 24.51 -1.77 -18.47
N GLY A 356 23.57 -1.92 -17.53
CA GLY A 356 23.38 -3.11 -16.71
C GLY A 356 22.45 -4.13 -17.36
N PRO A 357 22.24 -5.30 -16.74
CA PRO A 357 21.34 -6.32 -17.28
C PRO A 357 19.86 -6.01 -16.97
N GLU A 358 19.02 -6.15 -17.98
CA GLU A 358 17.56 -6.20 -17.90
C GLU A 358 17.06 -7.61 -18.21
N ILE A 359 16.22 -8.16 -17.30
CA ILE A 359 15.75 -9.54 -17.40
C ILE A 359 14.25 -9.67 -17.10
N ALA A 360 13.72 -10.87 -17.39
CA ALA A 360 12.39 -11.33 -16.99
C ALA A 360 11.25 -10.37 -17.40
N PRO A 361 11.12 -10.00 -18.68
CA PRO A 361 10.02 -9.17 -19.15
C PRO A 361 8.67 -9.86 -18.95
N PHE A 362 7.67 -9.06 -18.57
CA PHE A 362 6.26 -9.46 -18.52
C PHE A 362 5.39 -8.33 -19.04
N VAL A 363 4.57 -8.59 -20.06
CA VAL A 363 3.62 -7.63 -20.62
C VAL A 363 2.23 -7.95 -20.10
N HIS A 364 1.69 -7.03 -19.32
CA HIS A 364 0.33 -7.13 -18.78
C HIS A 364 -0.74 -6.81 -19.82
N LYS A 365 -2.00 -7.21 -19.60
CA LYS A 365 -3.12 -7.04 -20.53
C LYS A 365 -3.43 -5.58 -20.89
N ASP A 366 -3.07 -4.63 -20.05
CA ASP A 366 -3.18 -3.19 -20.31
C ASP A 366 -2.04 -2.61 -21.16
N GLY A 367 -1.08 -3.44 -21.55
CA GLY A 367 0.10 -3.06 -22.31
C GLY A 367 1.29 -2.58 -21.48
N THR A 368 1.19 -2.56 -20.15
CA THR A 368 2.33 -2.23 -19.27
C THR A 368 3.38 -3.33 -19.33
N LEU A 369 4.62 -2.96 -19.60
CA LEU A 369 5.78 -3.83 -19.48
C LEU A 369 6.29 -3.79 -18.03
N PHE A 370 6.48 -4.95 -17.43
CA PHE A 370 7.23 -5.14 -16.18
C PHE A 370 8.51 -5.89 -16.51
N PHE A 371 9.60 -5.54 -15.84
CA PHE A 371 10.90 -6.20 -16.03
C PHE A 371 11.76 -5.98 -14.79
N ALA A 372 12.87 -6.70 -14.68
CA ALA A 372 13.85 -6.49 -13.62
C ALA A 372 15.16 -5.95 -14.20
N SER A 373 15.78 -5.01 -13.51
CA SER A 373 17.02 -4.35 -13.92
C SER A 373 18.00 -4.19 -12.76
N LYS A 374 19.30 -4.21 -13.09
CA LYS A 374 20.39 -3.79 -12.17
C LYS A 374 21.01 -2.44 -12.56
N GLY A 375 20.71 -1.93 -13.76
CA GLY A 375 21.25 -0.66 -14.25
C GLY A 375 20.38 0.54 -13.86
N HIS A 376 19.06 0.41 -13.83
CA HIS A 376 18.19 1.46 -13.32
C HIS A 376 18.36 1.66 -11.81
N VAL A 377 18.12 2.90 -11.34
CA VAL A 377 18.18 3.24 -9.89
C VAL A 377 17.20 2.37 -9.09
N GLY A 378 17.73 1.59 -8.17
CA GLY A 378 17.01 0.59 -7.42
C GLY A 378 17.44 0.47 -5.96
N MET A 379 16.88 -0.52 -5.24
CA MET A 379 17.15 -0.74 -3.82
C MET A 379 18.33 -1.69 -3.56
N GLY A 380 18.70 -2.52 -4.54
CA GLY A 380 19.69 -3.54 -4.24
C GLY A 380 20.21 -4.34 -5.42
N GLY A 381 19.75 -5.57 -5.54
CA GLY A 381 20.09 -6.50 -6.60
C GLY A 381 19.36 -6.19 -7.90
N PHE A 382 18.63 -7.18 -8.44
CA PHE A 382 17.60 -6.90 -9.43
C PHE A 382 16.40 -6.25 -8.75
N ASP A 383 15.94 -5.16 -9.29
CA ASP A 383 14.70 -4.49 -8.87
C ASP A 383 13.67 -4.55 -9.99
N ILE A 384 12.39 -4.65 -9.64
CA ILE A 384 11.29 -4.69 -10.60
C ILE A 384 10.88 -3.26 -10.97
N PHE A 385 10.75 -3.02 -12.28
CA PHE A 385 10.31 -1.77 -12.88
C PHE A 385 9.08 -1.99 -13.74
N ARG A 386 8.39 -0.90 -14.04
CA ARG A 386 7.28 -0.88 -15.00
C ARG A 386 7.44 0.26 -15.99
N ALA A 387 7.03 0.03 -17.25
CA ALA A 387 6.94 1.03 -18.29
C ALA A 387 5.59 0.93 -19.00
N THR A 388 4.89 2.04 -19.20
CA THR A 388 3.62 2.06 -19.92
C THR A 388 3.86 2.28 -21.41
N LYS A 389 3.09 1.59 -22.26
CA LYS A 389 3.20 1.75 -23.72
C LYS A 389 2.55 3.06 -24.17
N ARG A 390 3.29 3.90 -24.88
CA ARG A 390 2.80 5.13 -25.49
C ARG A 390 1.94 4.84 -26.74
N PRO A 391 1.10 5.77 -27.20
CA PRO A 391 0.37 5.62 -28.46
C PRO A 391 1.28 5.41 -29.68
N SER A 392 2.54 5.86 -29.64
CA SER A 392 3.57 5.60 -30.66
C SER A 392 4.02 4.14 -30.75
N GLY A 393 3.64 3.30 -29.79
CA GLY A 393 4.09 1.92 -29.65
C GLY A 393 5.37 1.77 -28.80
N GLN A 394 6.09 2.83 -28.51
CA GLN A 394 7.27 2.83 -27.64
C GLN A 394 6.85 2.81 -26.17
N PHE A 395 7.72 2.29 -25.30
CA PHE A 395 7.51 2.34 -23.87
C PHE A 395 7.79 3.75 -23.30
N GLY A 396 7.03 4.14 -22.28
CA GLY A 396 7.17 5.41 -21.58
C GLY A 396 8.23 5.38 -20.48
N LYS A 397 8.24 6.45 -19.66
CA LYS A 397 9.17 6.56 -18.54
C LYS A 397 9.09 5.33 -17.63
N VAL A 398 10.24 4.72 -17.39
CA VAL A 398 10.41 3.59 -16.47
C VAL A 398 10.22 4.07 -15.03
N LYS A 399 9.49 3.30 -14.22
CA LYS A 399 9.25 3.56 -12.80
C LYS A 399 9.58 2.34 -11.96
N ASN A 400 10.38 2.54 -10.91
CA ASN A 400 10.65 1.53 -9.90
C ASN A 400 9.37 1.18 -9.13
N MET A 401 9.12 -0.12 -8.85
CA MET A 401 7.94 -0.57 -8.09
C MET A 401 8.07 -0.33 -6.59
N LYS A 402 9.24 0.09 -6.11
CA LYS A 402 9.57 0.45 -4.72
C LYS A 402 9.29 -0.67 -3.70
N PHE A 403 9.58 -0.37 -2.43
CA PHE A 403 9.24 -1.27 -1.31
C PHE A 403 7.70 -1.32 -1.10
N PRO A 404 7.11 -2.49 -0.78
CA PRO A 404 7.74 -3.77 -0.44
C PRO A 404 7.92 -4.76 -1.62
N ILE A 405 7.51 -4.41 -2.86
CA ILE A 405 7.77 -5.27 -4.02
C ILE A 405 9.27 -5.45 -4.18
N ASN A 406 10.00 -4.36 -4.33
CA ASN A 406 11.45 -4.37 -4.33
C ASN A 406 12.02 -4.37 -2.91
N SER A 407 13.15 -5.00 -2.75
CA SER A 407 13.93 -5.08 -1.53
C SER A 407 15.42 -4.85 -1.83
N SER A 408 16.27 -4.93 -0.83
CA SER A 408 17.72 -4.87 -1.07
C SER A 408 18.31 -6.11 -1.78
N TYR A 409 17.51 -7.15 -1.97
CA TYR A 409 17.88 -8.42 -2.61
C TYR A 409 17.53 -8.42 -4.11
N ASP A 410 17.66 -9.58 -4.78
CA ASP A 410 17.19 -9.73 -6.16
C ASP A 410 15.69 -9.97 -6.15
N ASP A 411 14.93 -9.11 -6.83
CA ASP A 411 13.48 -9.17 -7.03
C ASP A 411 13.19 -9.14 -8.53
N PHE A 412 12.58 -10.19 -9.10
CA PHE A 412 12.42 -10.33 -10.54
C PHE A 412 11.26 -11.26 -10.93
N GLY A 413 10.93 -11.31 -12.23
CA GLY A 413 9.95 -12.24 -12.80
C GLY A 413 8.54 -12.06 -12.26
N ILE A 414 8.08 -10.81 -12.15
CA ILE A 414 6.74 -10.48 -11.70
C ILE A 414 5.70 -10.77 -12.77
N ILE A 415 4.57 -11.33 -12.34
CA ILE A 415 3.37 -11.53 -13.14
C ILE A 415 2.15 -11.06 -12.37
N PHE A 416 1.15 -10.52 -13.07
CA PHE A 416 -0.11 -10.11 -12.48
C PHE A 416 -1.30 -10.85 -13.10
N SER A 417 -2.30 -11.15 -12.28
CA SER A 417 -3.58 -11.70 -12.70
C SER A 417 -4.60 -10.59 -12.95
N GLY A 418 -5.61 -10.87 -13.79
CA GLY A 418 -6.71 -9.93 -14.02
C GLY A 418 -6.36 -8.79 -14.97
N LYS A 419 -7.09 -7.68 -14.85
CA LYS A 419 -6.96 -6.49 -15.69
C LYS A 419 -6.21 -5.34 -15.01
N ASP A 420 -6.07 -5.38 -13.69
CA ASP A 420 -5.75 -4.21 -12.88
C ASP A 420 -4.40 -4.32 -12.14
N ALA A 421 -3.59 -5.33 -12.45
CA ALA A 421 -2.29 -5.57 -11.78
C ALA A 421 -2.34 -5.51 -10.24
N MET A 422 -3.43 -6.02 -9.64
CA MET A 422 -3.65 -5.96 -8.19
C MET A 422 -3.10 -7.17 -7.46
N ASN A 423 -3.13 -8.35 -8.09
CA ASN A 423 -2.69 -9.60 -7.49
C ASN A 423 -1.73 -10.30 -8.44
N GLY A 424 -0.65 -10.84 -7.91
CA GLY A 424 0.35 -11.50 -8.73
C GLY A 424 1.35 -12.31 -7.94
N PHE A 425 2.39 -12.73 -8.64
CA PHE A 425 3.51 -13.49 -8.07
C PHE A 425 4.81 -12.98 -8.66
N TYR A 426 5.90 -13.13 -7.92
CA TYR A 426 7.24 -12.81 -8.38
C TYR A 426 8.28 -13.61 -7.63
N THR A 427 9.52 -13.51 -8.04
CA THR A 427 10.68 -14.18 -7.43
C THR A 427 11.47 -13.22 -6.57
N SER A 428 11.89 -13.66 -5.39
CA SER A 428 12.81 -12.90 -4.54
C SER A 428 13.70 -13.83 -3.70
N ASN A 429 14.96 -13.42 -3.52
CA ASN A 429 15.88 -14.10 -2.60
C ASN A 429 16.05 -13.35 -1.27
N ARG A 430 15.03 -12.54 -0.90
CA ARG A 430 14.99 -11.79 0.36
C ARG A 430 14.98 -12.69 1.60
N ARG A 431 15.37 -12.13 2.73
CA ARG A 431 15.37 -12.85 4.02
C ARG A 431 13.98 -13.36 4.40
N GLY A 432 13.93 -14.53 5.00
CA GLY A 432 12.68 -15.16 5.48
C GLY A 432 12.07 -16.14 4.49
N GLY A 433 12.72 -16.35 3.33
CA GLY A 433 12.41 -17.40 2.38
C GLY A 433 12.76 -18.80 2.89
N ARG A 434 12.49 -19.81 2.05
CA ARG A 434 12.81 -21.24 2.32
C ARG A 434 14.06 -21.68 1.59
N GLY A 435 14.23 -21.24 0.33
CA GLY A 435 15.35 -21.52 -0.55
C GLY A 435 16.31 -20.36 -0.71
N GLY A 436 16.99 -20.30 -1.84
CA GLY A 436 17.68 -19.10 -2.33
C GLY A 436 16.65 -18.17 -2.98
N ASP A 437 16.25 -18.49 -4.20
CA ASP A 437 15.12 -17.84 -4.86
C ASP A 437 13.82 -18.48 -4.40
N ASP A 438 12.84 -17.69 -4.00
CA ASP A 438 11.51 -18.13 -3.57
C ASP A 438 10.42 -17.36 -4.33
N ILE A 439 9.27 -17.97 -4.54
CA ILE A 439 8.08 -17.30 -5.08
C ILE A 439 7.35 -16.57 -3.95
N TYR A 440 7.02 -15.30 -4.21
CA TYR A 440 6.23 -14.45 -3.34
C TYR A 440 4.92 -14.06 -4.03
N GLU A 441 3.84 -14.06 -3.26
CA GLU A 441 2.58 -13.44 -3.65
C GLU A 441 2.67 -11.94 -3.41
N VAL A 442 2.18 -11.17 -4.37
CA VAL A 442 2.02 -9.72 -4.27
C VAL A 442 0.55 -9.39 -4.43
N LYS A 443 0.02 -8.58 -3.51
CA LYS A 443 -1.36 -8.13 -3.51
C LYS A 443 -1.43 -6.64 -3.24
N LEU A 444 -2.12 -5.89 -4.10
CA LEU A 444 -2.45 -4.49 -3.81
C LEU A 444 -3.51 -4.48 -2.70
N SER A 445 -3.15 -3.92 -1.56
CA SER A 445 -4.07 -3.84 -0.43
C SER A 445 -5.15 -2.80 -0.67
N ASP A 446 -6.39 -3.17 -0.32
CA ASP A 446 -7.52 -2.25 -0.37
C ASP A 446 -7.30 -1.11 0.65
N LEU A 447 -7.73 0.09 0.29
CA LEU A 447 -7.88 1.19 1.24
C LEU A 447 -9.32 1.18 1.72
N LYS A 448 -9.46 1.15 3.03
CA LYS A 448 -10.75 1.25 3.71
C LYS A 448 -10.80 2.55 4.50
N PHE A 449 -11.97 3.13 4.57
CA PHE A 449 -12.22 4.37 5.29
C PHE A 449 -13.38 4.16 6.24
N LYS A 450 -13.31 4.80 7.39
CA LYS A 450 -14.46 4.92 8.29
C LYS A 450 -14.47 6.30 8.92
N MET A 451 -15.63 6.78 9.30
CA MET A 451 -15.83 7.94 10.17
C MET A 451 -16.59 7.48 11.40
N GLU A 452 -16.04 7.71 12.57
CA GLU A 452 -16.69 7.36 13.83
C GLU A 452 -16.40 8.40 14.89
N GLY A 453 -17.29 8.53 15.86
CA GLY A 453 -17.07 9.46 16.92
C GLY A 453 -18.11 9.39 18.02
N ILE A 454 -17.88 10.19 19.06
CA ILE A 454 -18.76 10.34 20.21
C ILE A 454 -19.14 11.82 20.31
N LEU A 455 -20.43 12.08 20.42
CA LEU A 455 -20.95 13.41 20.63
C LEU A 455 -21.46 13.53 22.07
N VAL A 456 -21.06 14.60 22.75
CA VAL A 456 -21.40 14.85 24.15
C VAL A 456 -21.98 16.26 24.32
N ASP A 457 -22.69 16.46 25.39
CA ASP A 457 -23.13 17.77 25.85
C ASP A 457 -21.94 18.57 26.38
N THR A 458 -21.78 19.81 25.94
CA THR A 458 -20.64 20.66 26.33
C THR A 458 -20.58 20.97 27.82
N GLU A 459 -21.72 21.03 28.51
CA GLU A 459 -21.78 21.41 29.94
C GLU A 459 -21.74 20.22 30.86
N THR A 460 -22.46 19.13 30.51
CA THR A 460 -22.59 17.96 31.38
C THR A 460 -21.61 16.86 31.04
N SER A 461 -21.04 16.87 29.80
CA SER A 461 -20.24 15.80 29.20
C SER A 461 -21.03 14.48 29.05
N ASP A 462 -22.36 14.53 29.13
CA ASP A 462 -23.19 13.36 28.90
C ASP A 462 -23.26 13.01 27.41
N PRO A 463 -23.30 11.71 27.03
CA PRO A 463 -23.43 11.27 25.68
C PRO A 463 -24.76 11.73 25.05
N LEU A 464 -24.71 12.23 23.82
CA LEU A 464 -25.87 12.71 23.09
C LEU A 464 -26.45 11.66 22.16
N GLN A 465 -27.53 11.01 22.62
CA GLN A 465 -28.32 10.11 21.77
C GLN A 465 -29.18 10.89 20.77
N GLY A 466 -29.31 10.39 19.54
CA GLY A 466 -30.24 10.91 18.53
C GLY A 466 -29.77 12.21 17.89
N VAL A 467 -28.49 12.49 17.85
CA VAL A 467 -27.92 13.55 17.01
C VAL A 467 -27.98 13.07 15.56
N SER A 468 -28.62 13.83 14.70
CA SER A 468 -28.62 13.61 13.24
C SER A 468 -27.34 14.15 12.65
N ILE A 469 -26.64 13.35 11.88
CA ILE A 469 -25.37 13.67 11.22
C ILE A 469 -25.60 13.57 9.73
N HIS A 470 -25.49 14.69 9.04
CA HIS A 470 -25.61 14.76 7.58
C HIS A 470 -24.23 15.05 6.99
N ILE A 471 -23.84 14.28 5.96
CA ILE A 471 -22.50 14.34 5.36
C ILE A 471 -22.66 14.52 3.86
N GLU A 472 -22.07 15.58 3.31
CA GLU A 472 -22.01 15.84 1.87
C GLU A 472 -20.57 15.82 1.39
N GLY A 473 -20.27 14.98 0.40
CA GLY A 473 -18.96 14.87 -0.22
C GLY A 473 -18.80 15.77 -1.43
N SER A 474 -17.60 16.30 -1.64
CA SER A 474 -17.23 17.08 -2.84
C SER A 474 -17.40 16.29 -4.15
N ASP A 475 -17.53 14.96 -4.08
CA ASP A 475 -17.85 14.07 -5.19
C ASP A 475 -19.37 13.95 -5.47
N GLY A 476 -20.21 14.68 -4.72
CA GLY A 476 -21.66 14.63 -4.79
C GLY A 476 -22.30 13.46 -4.02
N SER A 477 -21.53 12.75 -3.22
CA SER A 477 -22.06 11.72 -2.31
C SER A 477 -22.71 12.36 -1.09
N SER A 478 -23.80 11.74 -0.58
CA SER A 478 -24.50 12.22 0.61
C SER A 478 -24.89 11.02 1.47
N PHE A 479 -24.71 11.14 2.80
CA PHE A 479 -24.97 10.09 3.79
C PHE A 479 -25.54 10.68 5.06
N ASP A 480 -26.34 9.88 5.76
CA ASP A 480 -26.91 10.22 7.06
C ASP A 480 -26.54 9.19 8.10
N ALA A 481 -26.32 9.65 9.32
CA ALA A 481 -26.13 8.81 10.49
C ALA A 481 -26.88 9.41 11.71
N ILE A 482 -27.07 8.58 12.73
CA ILE A 482 -27.70 9.01 13.99
C ILE A 482 -26.90 8.40 15.14
N THR A 483 -26.59 9.21 16.17
CA THR A 483 -25.90 8.72 17.36
C THR A 483 -26.78 7.78 18.20
N ASN A 484 -26.17 6.73 18.71
CA ASN A 484 -26.81 5.77 19.62
C ASN A 484 -26.91 6.32 21.07
N LYS A 485 -27.37 5.48 22.02
CA LYS A 485 -27.50 5.83 23.45
C LYS A 485 -26.20 6.26 24.14
N ASP A 486 -25.06 5.84 23.59
CA ASP A 486 -23.73 6.16 24.12
C ASP A 486 -23.11 7.37 23.38
N GLY A 487 -23.93 8.13 22.61
CA GLY A 487 -23.46 9.26 21.79
C GLY A 487 -22.63 8.86 20.58
N PHE A 488 -22.46 7.56 20.30
CA PHE A 488 -21.58 7.03 19.29
C PHE A 488 -22.27 6.88 17.95
N PHE A 489 -21.54 7.19 16.86
CA PHE A 489 -21.90 6.87 15.49
C PHE A 489 -20.72 6.24 14.74
N ASN A 490 -21.02 5.54 13.65
CA ASN A 490 -20.01 4.94 12.77
C ASN A 490 -20.56 4.85 11.34
N LEU A 491 -19.76 5.31 10.40
CA LEU A 491 -19.97 5.19 8.95
C LEU A 491 -18.76 4.46 8.35
N GLY A 492 -19.02 3.36 7.66
CA GLY A 492 -17.98 2.51 7.06
C GLY A 492 -17.54 2.93 5.66
N ASP A 493 -16.76 2.05 5.04
CA ASP A 493 -16.11 2.21 3.75
C ASP A 493 -17.06 2.37 2.54
N GLU A 494 -18.35 2.10 2.70
CA GLU A 494 -19.34 2.40 1.64
C GLU A 494 -19.66 3.90 1.55
N ALA A 495 -19.51 4.64 2.66
CA ALA A 495 -19.81 6.06 2.75
C ALA A 495 -18.59 6.95 2.49
N ILE A 496 -17.45 6.61 3.04
CA ILE A 496 -16.25 7.44 3.02
C ILE A 496 -15.25 6.91 1.97
N LYS A 497 -14.80 7.77 1.05
CA LYS A 497 -13.90 7.44 -0.06
C LYS A 497 -12.62 8.26 -0.02
N GLN A 498 -11.58 7.80 -0.70
CA GLN A 498 -10.32 8.52 -0.85
C GLN A 498 -10.48 9.77 -1.75
N GLY A 499 -9.79 10.84 -1.39
CA GLY A 499 -9.67 12.05 -2.21
C GLY A 499 -10.92 12.94 -2.19
N VAL A 500 -11.79 12.78 -1.20
CA VAL A 500 -13.04 13.54 -1.04
C VAL A 500 -12.93 14.43 0.19
N GLU A 501 -13.41 15.66 0.06
CA GLU A 501 -13.66 16.56 1.17
C GLU A 501 -15.15 16.45 1.54
N TYR A 502 -15.43 16.32 2.83
CA TYR A 502 -16.77 16.13 3.36
C TYR A 502 -17.17 17.30 4.26
N GLU A 503 -18.32 17.90 3.97
CA GLU A 503 -19.01 18.81 4.88
C GLU A 503 -19.93 17.99 5.79
N VAL A 504 -19.79 18.14 7.10
CA VAL A 504 -20.51 17.36 8.10
C VAL A 504 -21.36 18.29 8.95
N THR A 505 -22.65 18.09 8.95
CA THR A 505 -23.62 18.86 9.73
C THR A 505 -24.20 18.00 10.86
N TYR A 506 -24.05 18.46 12.08
CA TYR A 506 -24.58 17.80 13.28
C TYR A 506 -25.77 18.57 13.81
N THR A 507 -26.95 17.95 13.88
CA THR A 507 -28.19 18.57 14.33
C THR A 507 -28.87 17.75 15.43
N LYS A 508 -29.42 18.44 16.42
CA LYS A 508 -30.23 17.84 17.48
C LYS A 508 -31.17 18.89 18.03
N ASP A 509 -32.44 18.49 18.32
CA ASP A 509 -33.39 19.37 18.98
C ASP A 509 -32.81 19.97 20.25
N LEU A 510 -32.98 21.27 20.43
CA LEU A 510 -32.50 22.06 21.58
C LEU A 510 -30.95 22.24 21.62
N TYR A 511 -30.23 21.87 20.58
CA TYR A 511 -28.79 22.07 20.47
C TYR A 511 -28.41 22.97 19.30
N VAL A 512 -27.29 23.68 19.44
CA VAL A 512 -26.73 24.47 18.35
C VAL A 512 -26.26 23.53 17.26
N THR A 513 -26.68 23.75 16.01
CA THR A 513 -26.17 23.03 14.85
C THR A 513 -24.67 23.28 14.74
N VAL A 514 -23.89 22.21 14.52
CA VAL A 514 -22.44 22.31 14.30
C VAL A 514 -22.13 21.84 12.89
N ASN A 515 -21.31 22.60 12.18
CA ASN A 515 -20.77 22.25 10.88
C ASN A 515 -19.26 22.01 11.03
N ASP A 516 -18.77 20.97 10.38
CA ASP A 516 -17.35 20.61 10.37
C ASP A 516 -16.96 20.18 8.95
N THR A 517 -15.68 20.28 8.63
CA THR A 517 -15.14 19.82 7.35
C THR A 517 -14.02 18.82 7.59
N VAL A 518 -14.13 17.65 6.99
CA VAL A 518 -13.12 16.60 7.07
C VAL A 518 -12.69 16.19 5.67
N THR A 519 -11.43 15.81 5.52
CA THR A 519 -10.88 15.45 4.20
C THR A 519 -10.16 14.12 4.23
N THR A 520 -10.24 13.41 3.10
CA THR A 520 -9.44 12.22 2.79
C THR A 520 -8.45 12.49 1.64
N GLN A 521 -8.21 13.76 1.31
CA GLN A 521 -7.21 14.19 0.35
C GLN A 521 -5.82 14.13 0.96
N ASP A 522 -4.81 14.02 0.10
CA ASP A 522 -3.37 14.06 0.45
C ASP A 522 -2.90 13.07 1.53
N LEU A 523 -3.69 12.02 1.80
CA LEU A 523 -3.32 10.98 2.74
C LEU A 523 -2.15 10.15 2.21
N THR A 524 -1.17 9.92 3.08
CA THR A 524 -0.04 9.02 2.88
C THR A 524 -0.31 7.66 3.51
N ILE A 525 0.50 6.64 3.20
CA ILE A 525 0.34 5.31 3.79
C ILE A 525 0.48 5.31 5.32
N HIS A 526 1.18 6.29 5.89
CA HIS A 526 1.38 6.43 7.34
C HIS A 526 0.12 6.87 8.09
N ASP A 527 -0.85 7.44 7.38
CA ASP A 527 -2.12 7.86 7.96
C ASP A 527 -3.09 6.67 8.15
N PHE A 528 -2.71 5.49 7.65
CA PHE A 528 -3.53 4.28 7.71
C PHE A 528 -3.02 3.28 8.73
N GLU A 529 -3.94 2.68 9.46
CA GLU A 529 -3.69 1.51 10.29
C GLU A 529 -3.65 0.25 9.42
N SER A 530 -2.60 -0.57 9.57
CA SER A 530 -2.49 -1.87 8.90
C SER A 530 -3.38 -2.91 9.60
N THR A 531 -4.30 -3.52 8.85
CA THR A 531 -5.22 -4.54 9.34
C THR A 531 -5.06 -5.85 8.54
N ASP A 532 -5.67 -6.94 9.01
CA ASP A 532 -5.70 -8.23 8.27
C ASP A 532 -6.42 -8.13 6.90
N GLU A 533 -7.23 -7.07 6.69
CA GLU A 533 -8.05 -6.87 5.51
C GLU A 533 -7.53 -5.75 4.58
N GLY A 534 -6.43 -5.09 4.93
CA GLY A 534 -5.83 -3.98 4.19
C GLY A 534 -5.45 -2.82 5.08
N PHE A 535 -5.49 -1.61 4.55
CA PHE A 535 -5.17 -0.38 5.25
C PHE A 535 -6.46 0.38 5.60
N LEU A 536 -6.64 0.75 6.85
CA LEU A 536 -7.81 1.45 7.36
C LEU A 536 -7.44 2.88 7.79
N TYR A 537 -8.10 3.87 7.21
CA TYR A 537 -8.08 5.25 7.68
C TYR A 537 -9.34 5.53 8.50
N THR A 538 -9.18 6.08 9.70
CA THR A 538 -10.29 6.43 10.58
C THR A 538 -10.34 7.95 10.75
N ILE A 539 -11.46 8.56 10.33
CA ILE A 539 -11.80 9.93 10.72
C ILE A 539 -12.42 9.83 12.11
N ALA A 540 -11.66 10.21 13.11
CA ALA A 540 -12.14 10.24 14.50
C ALA A 540 -12.78 11.61 14.79
N VAL A 541 -14.04 11.59 15.22
CA VAL A 541 -14.80 12.78 15.59
C VAL A 541 -15.01 12.78 17.12
N ASP A 542 -14.47 13.79 17.78
CA ASP A 542 -14.69 14.06 19.19
C ASP A 542 -15.32 15.45 19.30
N LEU A 543 -16.64 15.48 19.35
CA LEU A 543 -17.42 16.70 19.25
C LEU A 543 -18.31 16.89 20.46
N SER A 544 -18.30 18.10 21.02
CA SER A 544 -19.28 18.54 22.00
C SER A 544 -20.27 19.54 21.42
N MET A 545 -21.57 19.30 21.66
CA MET A 545 -22.63 20.19 21.22
C MET A 545 -23.15 21.00 22.39
N LYS A 546 -23.34 22.30 22.16
CA LYS A 546 -23.88 23.21 23.16
C LYS A 546 -25.40 23.21 23.10
N VAL A 547 -26.06 22.99 24.25
CA VAL A 547 -27.50 23.14 24.36
C VAL A 547 -27.90 24.58 24.01
N TYR A 548 -28.87 24.72 23.12
CA TYR A 548 -29.65 25.93 23.12
C TYR A 548 -30.36 26.01 24.46
N ARG A 549 -29.87 26.75 25.40
CA ARG A 549 -30.66 27.09 26.55
C ARG A 549 -31.78 28.01 26.08
N LEU A 550 -32.87 27.43 25.60
CA LEU A 550 -34.17 28.04 25.69
C LEU A 550 -34.72 27.73 27.09
N PRO A 551 -35.28 28.63 27.77
CA PRO A 551 -35.39 30.04 27.44
C PRO A 551 -34.47 30.86 28.32
N VAL A 552 -33.82 31.83 27.77
CA VAL A 552 -33.80 33.02 28.60
C VAL A 552 -35.27 33.38 28.76
N VAL A 553 -35.94 32.92 29.83
CA VAL A 553 -37.07 33.65 30.32
C VAL A 553 -36.47 35.02 30.57
N LEU A 554 -36.74 35.94 29.67
CA LEU A 554 -36.34 37.35 29.87
C LEU A 554 -37.03 37.72 31.15
N PRO A 555 -36.32 37.87 32.33
CA PRO A 555 -36.99 38.02 33.60
C PRO A 555 -37.75 39.35 33.49
N GLN A 556 -39.04 39.19 33.28
CA GLN A 556 -40.03 40.25 33.33
C GLN A 556 -39.62 41.55 32.61
N ILE A 557 -39.82 41.57 31.27
CA ILE A 557 -39.92 42.85 30.62
C ILE A 557 -41.10 43.56 31.23
N GLU A 558 -40.83 44.33 32.30
CA GLU A 558 -41.86 45.09 33.00
C GLU A 558 -42.17 46.33 32.15
N TYR A 559 -43.43 46.48 31.83
CA TYR A 559 -43.96 47.68 31.17
C TYR A 559 -44.77 48.51 32.13
N ASP A 560 -44.88 49.78 31.90
CA ASP A 560 -45.87 50.63 32.60
C ASP A 560 -47.28 50.20 32.27
N LEU A 561 -48.21 50.51 33.12
CA LEU A 561 -49.61 50.11 32.98
C LEU A 561 -50.16 50.63 31.63
N GLY A 562 -50.50 49.68 30.74
CA GLY A 562 -51.01 50.01 29.40
C GLY A 562 -49.99 50.52 28.41
N SER A 563 -48.69 50.55 28.75
CA SER A 563 -47.60 50.92 27.81
C SER A 563 -46.91 49.71 27.21
N ALA A 564 -46.30 49.94 26.06
CA ALA A 564 -45.39 49.03 25.39
C ALA A 564 -43.93 49.54 25.39
N ASP A 565 -43.63 50.68 26.07
CA ASP A 565 -42.28 51.22 26.13
C ASP A 565 -41.34 50.36 26.97
N LEU A 566 -40.15 50.08 26.43
CA LEU A 566 -39.16 49.25 27.10
C LEU A 566 -38.49 50.04 28.26
N ARG A 567 -38.46 49.45 29.44
CA ARG A 567 -37.71 49.97 30.56
C ARG A 567 -36.23 49.62 30.47
N GLU A 568 -35.36 50.34 31.20
CA GLU A 568 -33.92 50.12 31.19
C GLU A 568 -33.52 48.69 31.57
N MET A 569 -34.26 48.05 32.48
CA MET A 569 -34.02 46.63 32.85
C MET A 569 -34.36 45.69 31.70
N ALA A 570 -35.45 45.94 30.97
CA ALA A 570 -35.84 45.15 29.80
C ALA A 570 -34.81 45.25 28.68
N MET A 571 -34.25 46.43 28.46
CA MET A 571 -33.18 46.65 27.46
C MET A 571 -31.93 45.84 27.80
N LYS A 572 -31.50 45.79 29.09
CA LYS A 572 -30.37 44.96 29.53
C LYS A 572 -30.58 43.44 29.31
N ASP A 573 -31.80 42.99 29.38
CA ASP A 573 -32.12 41.58 29.12
C ASP A 573 -32.16 41.31 27.60
N LEU A 574 -32.63 42.26 26.81
CA LEU A 574 -32.55 42.19 25.36
C LEU A 574 -31.10 42.27 24.85
N ASP A 575 -30.21 43.02 25.50
CA ASP A 575 -28.76 43.03 25.16
C ASP A 575 -28.13 41.65 25.29
N LYS A 576 -28.55 40.84 26.27
CA LYS A 576 -28.10 39.45 26.37
C LYS A 576 -28.57 38.61 25.18
N LEU A 577 -29.77 38.86 24.68
CA LEU A 577 -30.31 38.19 23.53
C LEU A 577 -29.60 38.64 22.21
N VAL A 578 -29.17 39.92 22.13
CA VAL A 578 -28.29 40.40 21.07
C VAL A 578 -27.01 39.54 21.00
N GLY A 579 -26.33 39.35 22.15
CA GLY A 579 -25.11 38.55 22.20
C GLY A 579 -25.34 37.08 21.78
N VAL A 580 -26.50 36.48 22.09
CA VAL A 580 -26.85 35.15 21.60
C VAL A 580 -27.07 35.15 20.10
N LEU A 581 -27.74 36.16 19.55
CA LEU A 581 -28.01 36.25 18.11
C LEU A 581 -26.74 36.57 17.31
N GLU A 582 -25.81 37.32 17.88
CA GLU A 582 -24.51 37.57 17.25
C GLU A 582 -23.64 36.33 17.18
N THR A 583 -23.66 35.52 18.22
CA THR A 583 -22.90 34.26 18.26
C THR A 583 -23.54 33.12 17.43
N ASN A 584 -24.79 33.27 17.00
CA ASN A 584 -25.55 32.29 16.22
C ASN A 584 -26.19 32.98 14.99
N PRO A 585 -25.44 33.23 13.89
CA PRO A 585 -25.91 33.99 12.73
C PRO A 585 -27.18 33.43 12.07
N ASP A 586 -27.38 32.13 12.10
CA ASP A 586 -28.50 31.45 11.46
C ASP A 586 -29.74 31.32 12.33
N LEU A 587 -29.62 31.66 13.63
CA LEU A 587 -30.73 31.59 14.57
C LEU A 587 -31.82 32.62 14.22
N ARG A 588 -33.03 32.15 13.92
CA ARG A 588 -34.23 32.97 13.70
C ARG A 588 -35.17 32.75 14.86
N ILE A 589 -35.71 33.84 15.44
CA ILE A 589 -36.54 33.78 16.61
C ILE A 589 -37.87 34.50 16.43
N GLN A 590 -38.90 33.96 17.07
CA GLN A 590 -40.18 34.60 17.27
C GLN A 590 -40.25 35.13 18.71
N LEU A 591 -40.32 36.44 18.90
CA LEU A 591 -40.56 37.05 20.21
C LEU A 591 -42.06 37.08 20.46
N ARG A 592 -42.49 36.46 21.57
CA ARG A 592 -43.87 36.28 21.96
C ARG A 592 -44.10 37.06 23.24
N SER A 593 -44.99 38.04 23.21
CA SER A 593 -45.39 38.80 24.44
C SER A 593 -46.76 38.37 24.89
N HIS A 594 -46.88 38.23 26.20
CA HIS A 594 -48.09 37.74 26.87
C HIS A 594 -48.61 38.80 27.85
N THR A 595 -49.93 38.81 28.07
CA THR A 595 -50.60 39.63 29.07
C THR A 595 -51.22 38.74 30.15
N ASP A 596 -51.74 39.39 31.20
CA ASP A 596 -52.68 38.75 32.12
C ASP A 596 -54.13 39.02 31.70
N PHE A 597 -55.07 38.24 32.23
CA PHE A 597 -56.49 38.25 31.85
C PHE A 597 -57.32 39.34 32.54
N ARG A 598 -56.76 40.41 33.07
CA ARG A 598 -57.50 41.49 33.80
C ARG A 598 -58.10 42.54 32.86
N SER A 599 -57.77 42.51 31.59
CA SER A 599 -58.34 43.37 30.52
C SER A 599 -59.06 42.53 29.48
N GLY A 600 -59.81 43.12 28.60
CA GLY A 600 -60.47 42.33 27.53
C GLY A 600 -59.51 41.77 26.49
N ASP A 601 -59.87 40.62 25.92
CA ASP A 601 -59.04 39.83 25.00
C ASP A 601 -58.46 40.66 23.84
N ASP A 602 -59.30 41.44 23.15
CA ASP A 602 -58.90 42.28 22.03
C ASP A 602 -57.85 43.34 22.46
N PHE A 603 -58.02 43.95 23.66
CA PHE A 603 -57.09 44.88 24.21
C PHE A 603 -55.76 44.23 24.58
N ASN A 604 -55.83 43.02 25.19
CA ASN A 604 -54.68 42.22 25.54
C ASN A 604 -53.87 41.78 24.32
N LEU A 605 -54.53 41.36 23.26
CA LEU A 605 -53.89 40.97 22.02
C LEU A 605 -53.15 42.14 21.37
N VAL A 606 -53.79 43.30 21.23
CA VAL A 606 -53.16 44.52 20.68
C VAL A 606 -52.01 45.01 21.56
N LEU A 607 -52.13 44.99 22.87
CA LEU A 607 -51.09 45.40 23.78
C LEU A 607 -49.88 44.48 23.73
N SER A 608 -50.11 43.16 23.72
CA SER A 608 -49.04 42.18 23.60
C SER A 608 -48.29 42.29 22.26
N GLN A 609 -49.00 42.53 21.15
CA GLN A 609 -48.38 42.73 19.85
C GLN A 609 -47.45 43.98 19.91
N LYS A 610 -47.92 45.13 20.38
CA LYS A 610 -47.09 46.34 20.51
C LYS A 610 -45.83 46.11 21.36
N ARG A 611 -45.91 45.28 22.41
CA ARG A 611 -44.80 44.89 23.25
C ARG A 611 -43.79 44.01 22.51
N ALA A 612 -44.25 43.04 21.75
CA ALA A 612 -43.40 42.21 20.90
C ALA A 612 -42.70 43.02 19.84
N ASP A 613 -43.45 43.96 19.18
CA ASP A 613 -42.92 44.87 18.19
C ASP A 613 -41.84 45.80 18.78
N ALA A 614 -42.01 46.29 20.03
CA ALA A 614 -41.02 47.11 20.69
C ALA A 614 -39.72 46.34 21.00
N CYS A 615 -39.82 45.08 21.39
CA CYS A 615 -38.66 44.22 21.59
C CYS A 615 -37.92 43.94 20.28
N VAL A 616 -38.62 43.62 19.20
CA VAL A 616 -38.04 43.39 17.86
C VAL A 616 -37.36 44.67 17.35
N SER A 617 -38.04 45.82 17.48
CA SER A 617 -37.47 47.09 17.07
C SER A 617 -36.15 47.43 17.81
N TYR A 618 -36.09 47.17 19.11
CA TYR A 618 -34.87 47.32 19.89
C TYR A 618 -33.74 46.42 19.41
N LEU A 619 -34.01 45.14 19.14
CA LEU A 619 -32.98 44.21 18.63
C LEU A 619 -32.46 44.64 17.27
N ILE A 620 -33.32 45.15 16.38
CA ILE A 620 -32.90 45.71 15.09
C ILE A 620 -32.02 46.95 15.28
N GLU A 621 -32.37 47.84 16.20
CA GLU A 621 -31.57 49.01 16.55
C GLU A 621 -30.18 48.62 17.10
N GLN A 622 -30.07 47.49 17.75
CA GLN A 622 -28.78 46.93 18.22
C GLN A 622 -28.03 46.14 17.13
N GLY A 623 -28.52 46.09 15.88
CA GLY A 623 -27.80 45.53 14.73
C GLY A 623 -28.23 44.10 14.33
N VAL A 624 -29.24 43.55 14.93
CA VAL A 624 -29.76 42.22 14.52
C VAL A 624 -30.57 42.36 13.23
N ASP A 625 -30.32 41.46 12.26
CA ASP A 625 -31.06 41.43 10.98
C ASP A 625 -32.56 41.18 11.19
N ALA A 626 -33.40 42.08 10.67
CA ALA A 626 -34.85 42.05 10.78
C ALA A 626 -35.43 40.74 10.23
N THR A 627 -34.79 40.08 9.24
CA THR A 627 -35.25 38.82 8.64
C THR A 627 -35.21 37.66 9.60
N ARG A 628 -34.43 37.81 10.68
CA ARG A 628 -34.27 36.80 11.73
C ARG A 628 -35.27 36.92 12.87
N LEU A 629 -36.10 37.93 12.89
CA LEU A 629 -36.93 38.32 14.01
C LEU A 629 -38.41 38.37 13.59
N VAL A 630 -39.28 37.73 14.39
CA VAL A 630 -40.76 37.80 14.22
C VAL A 630 -41.39 38.22 15.54
N ALA A 631 -42.21 39.27 15.52
CA ALA A 631 -42.96 39.71 16.70
C ALA A 631 -44.37 39.12 16.71
N VAL A 632 -44.78 38.52 17.83
CA VAL A 632 -46.13 37.95 18.00
C VAL A 632 -46.72 38.30 19.38
N GLY A 633 -47.87 38.94 19.34
CA GLY A 633 -48.71 39.17 20.53
C GLY A 633 -49.54 37.95 20.82
N MET A 634 -49.40 37.37 21.98
CA MET A 634 -50.12 36.17 22.44
C MET A 634 -51.37 36.50 23.29
N GLY A 635 -51.53 37.76 23.67
CA GLY A 635 -52.57 38.14 24.60
C GLY A 635 -52.49 37.31 25.90
N GLU A 636 -53.60 36.77 26.34
CA GLU A 636 -53.72 35.92 27.50
C GLU A 636 -53.89 34.42 27.16
N SER A 637 -53.78 34.06 25.85
CA SER A 637 -54.09 32.73 25.37
C SER A 637 -53.17 31.63 25.87
N GLU A 638 -51.91 31.96 26.29
CA GLU A 638 -50.95 31.00 26.79
C GLU A 638 -50.50 31.38 28.21
N PRO A 639 -51.18 30.86 29.27
CA PRO A 639 -50.73 31.01 30.66
C PRO A 639 -49.36 30.38 30.89
N LEU A 640 -48.56 31.01 31.79
CA LEU A 640 -47.24 30.48 32.13
C LEU A 640 -47.40 29.15 32.87
N THR A 641 -46.69 28.14 32.38
CA THR A 641 -46.45 26.88 33.10
C THR A 641 -45.06 26.96 33.73
N LEU A 642 -44.97 26.76 35.07
CA LEU A 642 -43.70 26.86 35.79
C LEU A 642 -42.82 25.65 35.57
N GLN A 643 -41.57 25.89 35.20
CA GLN A 643 -40.57 24.85 34.99
C GLN A 643 -39.81 24.50 36.27
N ASP A 644 -39.87 25.34 37.30
CA ASP A 644 -39.19 25.21 38.59
C ASP A 644 -40.09 25.74 39.73
N ASP A 645 -39.76 25.38 40.97
CA ASP A 645 -40.41 25.94 42.14
C ASP A 645 -39.96 27.41 42.35
N ARG A 646 -40.87 28.35 42.23
CA ARG A 646 -40.54 29.75 42.44
C ARG A 646 -41.69 30.55 43.09
N SER A 647 -41.29 31.45 43.93
CA SER A 647 -42.24 32.46 44.53
C SER A 647 -43.44 31.85 45.23
N GLY A 648 -43.29 30.60 45.73
CA GLY A 648 -44.35 29.87 46.45
C GLY A 648 -45.33 29.11 45.52
N PHE A 649 -45.00 29.00 44.22
CA PHE A 649 -45.69 28.14 43.25
C PHE A 649 -44.80 26.95 42.94
N ALA A 650 -45.40 25.79 42.62
CA ALA A 650 -44.68 24.56 42.35
C ALA A 650 -44.36 24.39 40.85
N LYS A 651 -43.29 23.65 40.53
CA LYS A 651 -43.01 23.16 39.20
C LYS A 651 -44.26 22.45 38.66
N GLY A 652 -44.66 22.79 37.41
CA GLY A 652 -45.85 22.26 36.75
C GLY A 652 -47.13 23.05 36.98
N ASP A 653 -47.16 24.04 37.91
CA ASP A 653 -48.34 24.92 38.07
C ASP A 653 -48.55 25.73 36.76
N VAL A 654 -49.77 25.65 36.22
CA VAL A 654 -50.23 26.45 35.10
C VAL A 654 -50.96 27.68 35.62
N LEU A 655 -50.42 28.88 35.41
CA LEU A 655 -51.01 30.13 35.90
C LEU A 655 -52.22 30.59 35.07
N SER A 656 -53.16 29.67 34.88
CA SER A 656 -54.44 29.92 34.19
C SER A 656 -55.33 30.87 35.02
N GLN A 657 -56.36 31.42 34.38
CA GLN A 657 -57.37 32.26 35.04
C GLN A 657 -57.98 31.54 36.23
N GLU A 658 -58.47 30.30 36.08
CA GLU A 658 -59.07 29.49 37.12
C GLU A 658 -58.11 29.24 38.28
N PHE A 659 -56.86 28.91 37.98
CA PHE A 659 -55.82 28.70 38.99
C PHE A 659 -55.59 29.97 39.81
N ILE A 660 -55.41 31.12 39.16
CA ILE A 660 -55.10 32.39 39.81
C ILE A 660 -56.29 32.86 40.64
N GLU A 661 -57.55 32.71 40.19
CA GLU A 661 -58.77 33.04 40.92
C GLU A 661 -58.94 32.13 42.18
N SER A 662 -58.46 30.89 42.13
CA SER A 662 -58.48 29.97 43.30
C SER A 662 -57.55 30.40 44.44
N ILE A 663 -56.58 31.25 44.22
CA ILE A 663 -55.58 31.69 45.18
C ILE A 663 -56.24 32.68 46.20
N ARG A 664 -56.32 32.31 47.44
CA ARG A 664 -56.91 33.16 48.50
C ARG A 664 -56.13 34.46 48.74
N SER A 665 -54.82 34.43 48.66
CA SER A 665 -53.95 35.57 48.93
C SER A 665 -53.91 36.57 47.77
N LYS A 666 -54.39 37.81 48.01
CA LYS A 666 -54.34 38.89 47.01
C LYS A 666 -52.89 39.15 46.55
N ARG A 667 -51.89 39.04 47.42
CA ARG A 667 -50.46 39.24 47.11
C ARG A 667 -49.99 38.12 46.11
N ARG A 668 -50.33 36.89 46.39
CA ARG A 668 -49.97 35.76 45.50
C ARG A 668 -50.72 35.83 44.15
N ARG A 669 -51.99 36.23 44.12
CA ARG A 669 -52.73 36.45 42.87
C ARG A 669 -52.03 37.51 42.01
N ASN A 670 -51.70 38.69 42.59
CA ASN A 670 -51.01 39.75 41.87
C ASN A 670 -49.65 39.26 41.34
N LEU A 671 -48.91 38.46 42.09
CA LEU A 671 -47.64 37.89 41.64
C LEU A 671 -47.83 36.94 40.47
N ALA A 672 -48.84 36.05 40.51
CA ALA A 672 -49.17 35.15 39.36
C ALA A 672 -49.55 35.93 38.10
N HIS A 673 -50.35 37.00 38.24
CA HIS A 673 -50.64 37.90 37.13
C HIS A 673 -49.39 38.59 36.61
N GLN A 674 -48.48 38.99 37.48
CA GLN A 674 -47.20 39.58 37.06
C GLN A 674 -46.34 38.58 36.28
N MET A 675 -46.32 37.34 36.69
CA MET A 675 -45.55 36.26 36.00
C MET A 675 -46.13 35.95 34.61
N ASN A 676 -47.45 36.04 34.46
CA ASN A 676 -48.08 35.87 33.12
C ASN A 676 -47.73 37.03 32.15
N ARG A 677 -47.46 38.22 32.62
CA ARG A 677 -47.00 39.33 31.79
C ARG A 677 -45.51 39.14 31.50
N ARG A 678 -45.20 38.42 30.48
CA ARG A 678 -43.87 38.06 30.08
C ARG A 678 -43.67 38.28 28.57
N THR A 679 -42.44 38.37 28.16
CA THR A 679 -42.01 38.15 26.80
C THR A 679 -41.07 36.98 26.80
N ASP A 680 -41.34 35.98 25.96
CA ASP A 680 -40.48 34.85 25.70
C ASP A 680 -40.15 34.80 24.19
N PHE A 681 -39.25 33.90 23.79
CA PHE A 681 -38.99 33.69 22.36
C PHE A 681 -39.03 32.20 22.03
N LYS A 682 -39.33 31.92 20.78
CA LYS A 682 -39.31 30.60 20.20
C LYS A 682 -38.42 30.64 18.96
N GLU A 683 -37.61 29.62 18.77
CA GLU A 683 -36.91 29.43 17.51
C GLU A 683 -37.87 29.15 16.37
N LEU A 684 -37.58 29.71 15.20
CA LEU A 684 -38.30 29.45 13.97
C LEU A 684 -37.53 28.43 13.15
N GLU A 685 -38.11 27.29 12.88
CA GLU A 685 -37.58 26.32 11.94
C GLU A 685 -37.39 26.95 10.55
N LEU A 686 -36.28 26.66 9.88
CA LEU A 686 -36.07 27.07 8.49
C LEU A 686 -37.09 26.34 7.62
N ASP A 687 -37.95 27.07 6.92
CA ASP A 687 -38.83 26.47 5.95
C ASP A 687 -37.98 25.83 4.84
N PRO A 688 -38.18 24.54 4.45
CA PRO A 688 -37.38 23.86 3.43
C PRO A 688 -37.32 24.56 2.07
N VAL A 689 -38.20 25.52 1.84
CA VAL A 689 -38.27 26.33 0.61
C VAL A 689 -37.25 27.50 0.67
N ASP A 690 -36.91 28.02 1.84
CA ASP A 690 -35.96 29.12 2.01
C ASP A 690 -34.52 28.65 2.04
N ALA A 691 -34.25 27.41 2.48
CA ALA A 691 -32.88 26.82 2.48
C ALA A 691 -32.29 26.72 1.06
N LYS A 692 -33.10 26.59 0.02
CA LYS A 692 -32.66 26.59 -1.38
C LYS A 692 -32.37 27.98 -1.98
N LYS A 693 -32.74 29.06 -1.30
CA LYS A 693 -32.62 30.42 -1.82
C LYS A 693 -31.33 31.13 -1.38
N TYR A 694 -30.64 30.63 -0.36
CA TYR A 694 -29.45 31.23 0.25
C TYR A 694 -28.17 30.37 0.17
N GLY A 695 -28.24 29.22 -0.52
CA GLY A 695 -27.10 28.32 -0.76
C GLY A 695 -26.27 28.70 -2.00
N SER A 696 -26.06 29.97 -2.27
CA SER A 696 -25.16 30.39 -3.35
C SER A 696 -24.55 31.77 -3.03
N TYR A 697 -23.46 31.73 -2.26
CA TYR A 697 -22.41 32.74 -2.31
C TYR A 697 -21.08 32.08 -2.04
#